data_0ac32ec5c57dcaaf57b12c93a8d6f740
#
_entry.id   0ac32ec5c57dcaaf57b12c93a8d6f740
#
_cell.length_a   1.000
_cell.length_b   1.000
_cell.length_c   1.000
_cell.angle_alpha   90.00
_cell.angle_beta   90.00
_cell.angle_gamma   90.00
#
_symmetry.space_group_name_H-M   'P 1'
#
loop_
_entity.id
_entity.type
_entity.pdbx_description
1 polymer ?
#
loop_
_entity_poly.entity_id
_entity_poly.type
_entity_poly.pdbx_seq_one_letter_code
_entity_poly.pdbx_strand_id
1 'polypeptide(L)'
;MKNSKAFYRSALATAIVMALSAPAFAADNAVSTDSVTLNTEKTTLDQDVVISNDKQITAVTIKTSDSDKDLNVTFGGHDITATSTVDQGFVEGVKVSGDKNVVINATGSTITAQGEGTYVRSAMVISSTGDVVVNGGNFVAKNEKGSATGISLEGPQGNNVTLNGTTINAQGNKNSSNGSRAIFAQKVSGLDGFNGDATDNITLAGSNIINGRIETIVIAKENKGTHTVNLNIKDGSVIGAANNKQTIYASASAQGTGSATQNLNLSVADSAIYSDIKALSVSNSSVGTTTNVNMNVARSYWEGNAYADAYGDKASSNLNINLSDGSVWKGNVGKGLDGSARVTLKNSSWDGDVNNAKTAVFLTDGSVWNGAVSINAPVDRASVPMGSVQPNKSSVSLQNGSVWNVTGSSTVDALAVKDSTVNITKATVNTGTFASQNGTLIVDASSENTLDISGKASGDLSVYSAGSLDLINEQTAFISTGKDSTLKATGTTEGGLYQYDLTQGADGNFYFVKNTHKASNASSVIQAMAAAPANVANLQADTLSARQDAVRLSENDKGGVWIQYFGGKQKHTTAGNASYDLDVNGVMLGGDTRFMTEDGSWLAGVAMSSAKGDMTTMQSKGDTEGYSFHAYLSRQYNNGIFIDTAAQFGHYSNTADVRLMNGGGTIKADFNTNGFGAMVKGGYTWKDGNGLFIQPYAKLSALTLEGVDYQLNGVDVHSDSYNSVLGEAGTRVGYDFAVGNATVKPYLNLAALNEFSDGNKVRLGDESVNASIDGAAFRVGAGVQADITKNMGAYASLDYTKGDDIENPLQGVVGINVTW
;
A
#
# COMPACT_ATOMS: atom_id res chain seq x y z
N MET A 1 7.28 -5.16 4.73
CA MET A 1 6.16 -5.97 5.26
C MET A 1 6.44 -7.46 5.50
N LYS A 2 7.56 -8.04 5.06
CA LYS A 2 7.87 -9.47 5.34
C LYS A 2 8.50 -9.75 6.71
N ASN A 3 9.10 -8.77 7.36
CA ASN A 3 9.83 -8.97 8.64
C ASN A 3 8.96 -8.83 9.90
N SER A 4 7.76 -8.23 9.83
CA SER A 4 6.89 -8.07 11.00
C SER A 4 6.21 -9.37 11.44
N LYS A 5 5.93 -10.30 10.50
CA LYS A 5 5.32 -11.58 10.83
C LYS A 5 6.24 -12.58 11.56
N ALA A 6 7.56 -12.43 11.43
CA ALA A 6 8.52 -13.28 12.12
C ALA A 6 8.67 -12.88 13.60
N PHE A 7 8.59 -11.58 13.92
CA PHE A 7 8.66 -11.08 15.29
C PHE A 7 7.43 -11.50 16.12
N TYR A 8 6.23 -11.51 15.53
CA TYR A 8 5.01 -11.96 16.17
C TYR A 8 5.03 -13.44 16.61
N ARG A 9 5.70 -14.31 15.84
CA ARG A 9 5.75 -15.75 16.16
C ARG A 9 6.76 -16.08 17.26
N SER A 10 7.84 -15.32 17.39
CA SER A 10 8.86 -15.59 18.40
C SER A 10 8.44 -15.09 19.80
N ALA A 11 7.84 -13.88 19.89
CA ALA A 11 7.37 -13.34 21.17
C ALA A 11 6.19 -14.14 21.75
N LEU A 12 5.26 -14.59 20.91
CA LEU A 12 4.13 -15.41 21.36
C LEU A 12 4.58 -16.84 21.76
N ALA A 13 5.54 -17.42 21.05
CA ALA A 13 6.09 -18.75 21.38
C ALA A 13 6.87 -18.73 22.70
N THR A 14 7.62 -17.66 22.98
CA THR A 14 8.39 -17.53 24.23
C THR A 14 7.46 -17.33 25.43
N ALA A 15 6.37 -16.57 25.30
CA ALA A 15 5.41 -16.38 26.40
C ALA A 15 4.61 -17.64 26.75
N ILE A 16 4.32 -18.50 25.77
CA ILE A 16 3.56 -19.76 25.99
C ILE A 16 4.46 -20.87 26.55
N VAL A 17 5.74 -20.92 26.18
CA VAL A 17 6.66 -21.94 26.67
C VAL A 17 7.08 -21.73 28.14
N MET A 18 7.14 -20.46 28.62
CA MET A 18 7.44 -20.18 30.02
C MET A 18 6.27 -20.40 30.98
N ALA A 19 5.02 -20.50 30.48
CA ALA A 19 3.85 -20.77 31.32
C ALA A 19 3.62 -22.28 31.61
N LEU A 20 4.37 -23.17 30.96
CA LEU A 20 4.14 -24.64 31.03
C LEU A 20 5.28 -25.49 31.61
N SER A 21 6.33 -24.85 32.12
CA SER A 21 7.42 -25.59 32.76
C SER A 21 7.59 -25.22 34.25
N ALA A 22 6.66 -25.63 35.07
CA ALA A 22 6.94 -25.78 36.48
C ALA A 22 7.31 -27.26 36.73
N PRO A 23 8.56 -27.60 37.13
CA PRO A 23 8.81 -28.91 37.69
C PRO A 23 8.23 -28.97 39.11
N ALA A 24 7.29 -29.85 39.31
CA ALA A 24 6.87 -30.24 40.65
C ALA A 24 8.03 -31.02 41.31
N PHE A 25 8.80 -30.36 42.12
CA PHE A 25 9.64 -31.04 43.12
C PHE A 25 8.96 -30.85 44.49
N ALA A 26 8.27 -31.85 44.96
CA ALA A 26 7.90 -31.97 46.36
C ALA A 26 9.19 -32.42 47.10
N ALA A 27 9.99 -31.49 47.56
CA ALA A 27 10.88 -31.69 48.69
C ALA A 27 10.16 -31.19 49.93
N ASP A 28 10.27 -31.89 51.01
CA ASP A 28 9.89 -31.46 52.36
C ASP A 28 10.70 -30.17 52.69
N ASN A 29 10.24 -29.00 52.25
CA ASN A 29 10.95 -27.75 52.48
C ASN A 29 10.64 -27.32 53.90
N ALA A 30 11.67 -27.12 54.69
CA ALA A 30 11.50 -26.42 55.97
C ALA A 30 10.89 -25.05 55.71
N VAL A 31 9.91 -24.62 56.50
CA VAL A 31 9.17 -23.37 56.34
C VAL A 31 9.39 -22.49 57.58
N SER A 32 9.86 -21.26 57.42
CA SER A 32 9.91 -20.28 58.49
C SER A 32 8.55 -19.58 58.62
N THR A 33 8.04 -19.57 59.84
CA THR A 33 6.81 -18.82 60.24
C THR A 33 7.14 -17.48 60.87
N ASP A 34 8.42 -17.14 60.99
CA ASP A 34 8.91 -15.85 61.52
C ASP A 34 9.46 -14.97 60.42
N SER A 35 9.37 -13.64 60.62
CA SER A 35 9.96 -12.65 59.74
C SER A 35 11.48 -12.82 59.65
N VAL A 36 12.03 -12.75 58.43
CA VAL A 36 13.46 -12.92 58.17
C VAL A 36 14.09 -11.56 57.83
N THR A 37 15.21 -11.25 58.46
CA THR A 37 16.02 -10.10 58.09
C THR A 37 17.29 -10.58 57.37
N LEU A 38 17.49 -10.06 56.15
CA LEU A 38 18.70 -10.29 55.36
C LEU A 38 19.54 -9.00 55.42
N ASN A 39 20.80 -9.19 55.80
CA ASN A 39 21.81 -8.09 55.96
C ASN A 39 23.20 -8.67 55.61
N THR A 40 24.24 -8.00 56.06
CA THR A 40 25.63 -8.46 55.80
C THR A 40 25.99 -9.76 56.49
N GLU A 41 25.27 -10.18 57.54
CA GLU A 41 25.52 -11.42 58.26
C GLU A 41 24.75 -12.60 57.66
N LYS A 42 23.54 -12.33 57.15
CA LYS A 42 22.68 -13.32 56.46
C LYS A 42 22.24 -12.82 55.11
N THR A 43 22.81 -13.37 54.07
CA THR A 43 22.56 -12.94 52.64
C THR A 43 21.74 -13.97 51.84
N THR A 44 21.35 -15.10 52.44
CA THR A 44 20.64 -16.15 51.70
C THR A 44 19.41 -16.61 52.50
N LEU A 45 18.31 -16.90 51.79
CA LEU A 45 17.19 -17.66 52.33
C LEU A 45 17.54 -19.12 52.28
N ASP A 46 17.35 -19.84 53.38
CA ASP A 46 17.62 -21.26 53.54
C ASP A 46 16.37 -22.10 53.44
N GLN A 47 15.20 -21.48 53.43
CA GLN A 47 13.90 -22.13 53.44
C GLN A 47 12.79 -21.17 53.01
N ASP A 48 11.62 -21.71 52.68
CA ASP A 48 10.44 -20.91 52.38
C ASP A 48 10.01 -20.06 53.60
N VAL A 49 9.49 -18.88 53.37
CA VAL A 49 8.99 -17.97 54.43
C VAL A 49 7.50 -17.82 54.24
N VAL A 50 6.71 -18.33 55.20
CA VAL A 50 5.25 -18.26 55.19
C VAL A 50 4.76 -17.65 56.48
N ILE A 51 4.24 -16.43 56.42
CA ILE A 51 3.70 -15.70 57.57
C ILE A 51 2.22 -15.46 57.36
N SER A 52 1.42 -15.89 58.33
CA SER A 52 -0.02 -15.64 58.36
C SER A 52 -0.43 -15.19 59.74
N ASN A 53 -0.87 -13.98 59.88
CA ASN A 53 -1.38 -13.47 61.17
C ASN A 53 -2.40 -12.36 61.00
N ASP A 54 -2.86 -11.80 62.12
CA ASP A 54 -3.85 -10.74 62.23
C ASP A 54 -3.25 -9.34 62.45
N LYS A 55 -2.01 -9.11 62.07
CA LYS A 55 -1.28 -7.85 62.24
C LYS A 55 -0.65 -7.36 60.94
N GLN A 56 -0.03 -6.20 60.99
CA GLN A 56 0.84 -5.73 59.93
C GLN A 56 2.04 -6.70 59.74
N ILE A 57 2.33 -7.08 58.51
CA ILE A 57 3.36 -8.09 58.20
C ILE A 57 4.34 -7.55 57.21
N THR A 58 5.63 -7.76 57.50
CA THR A 58 6.72 -7.80 56.49
C THR A 58 7.41 -9.16 56.62
N ALA A 59 7.30 -10.00 55.60
CA ALA A 59 7.83 -11.37 55.69
C ALA A 59 9.36 -11.40 55.62
N VAL A 60 9.95 -10.66 54.69
CA VAL A 60 11.40 -10.54 54.53
C VAL A 60 11.82 -9.08 54.52
N THR A 61 12.77 -8.69 55.34
CA THR A 61 13.38 -7.35 55.36
C THR A 61 14.83 -7.44 54.87
N ILE A 62 15.17 -6.68 53.84
CA ILE A 62 16.55 -6.51 53.37
C ILE A 62 17.01 -5.14 53.83
N LYS A 63 18.01 -5.08 54.69
CA LYS A 63 18.46 -3.85 55.34
C LYS A 63 19.96 -3.62 55.07
N THR A 64 20.26 -2.45 54.50
CA THR A 64 21.63 -2.06 54.14
C THR A 64 22.20 -0.94 55.01
N SER A 65 21.40 -0.31 55.91
CA SER A 65 21.80 0.82 56.76
C SER A 65 22.83 0.46 57.82
N ASP A 66 23.06 -0.81 58.06
CA ASP A 66 24.00 -1.29 59.07
C ASP A 66 25.31 -1.78 58.43
N SER A 67 25.61 -1.41 57.16
CA SER A 67 26.74 -1.89 56.36
C SER A 67 27.40 -0.74 55.60
N ASP A 68 28.72 -0.78 55.52
CA ASP A 68 29.50 0.07 54.60
C ASP A 68 29.65 -0.51 53.20
N LYS A 69 29.04 -1.68 52.94
CA LYS A 69 29.20 -2.43 51.68
C LYS A 69 27.86 -2.69 51.00
N ASP A 70 27.92 -2.84 49.69
CA ASP A 70 26.82 -3.33 48.86
C ASP A 70 26.42 -4.74 49.25
N LEU A 71 25.15 -5.07 49.11
CA LEU A 71 24.57 -6.35 49.59
C LEU A 71 24.12 -7.22 48.40
N ASN A 72 24.56 -8.47 48.37
CA ASN A 72 24.08 -9.47 47.44
C ASN A 72 23.22 -10.47 48.20
N VAL A 73 21.96 -10.58 47.81
CA VAL A 73 20.97 -11.47 48.45
C VAL A 73 20.52 -12.53 47.49
N THR A 74 20.39 -13.74 47.97
CA THR A 74 19.91 -14.88 47.19
C THR A 74 18.70 -15.52 47.85
N PHE A 75 17.59 -15.68 47.12
CA PHE A 75 16.40 -16.39 47.63
C PHE A 75 16.49 -17.91 47.39
N GLY A 76 17.38 -18.37 46.53
CA GLY A 76 17.67 -19.77 46.36
C GLY A 76 16.55 -20.65 45.79
N GLY A 77 15.53 -20.04 45.16
CA GLY A 77 14.32 -20.71 44.73
C GLY A 77 13.23 -20.83 45.81
N HIS A 78 13.51 -20.33 47.00
CA HIS A 78 12.53 -20.34 48.12
C HIS A 78 11.43 -19.32 47.91
N ASP A 79 10.20 -19.70 48.27
CA ASP A 79 9.01 -18.85 48.15
C ASP A 79 8.80 -18.02 49.41
N ILE A 80 8.27 -16.82 49.25
CA ILE A 80 7.93 -15.89 50.33
C ILE A 80 6.43 -15.60 50.24
N THR A 81 5.69 -15.93 51.30
CA THR A 81 4.26 -15.69 51.40
C THR A 81 3.91 -14.93 52.67
N ALA A 82 3.32 -13.73 52.48
CA ALA A 82 2.77 -12.93 53.54
C ALA A 82 1.23 -12.84 53.40
N THR A 83 0.49 -13.28 54.38
CA THR A 83 -0.99 -13.29 54.42
C THR A 83 -1.51 -12.60 55.63
N SER A 84 -2.45 -11.68 55.50
CA SER A 84 -3.15 -11.07 56.62
C SER A 84 -4.67 -11.08 56.41
N THR A 85 -5.39 -11.43 57.50
CA THR A 85 -6.86 -11.45 57.58
C THR A 85 -7.42 -10.13 58.13
N VAL A 86 -6.53 -9.21 58.55
CA VAL A 86 -6.98 -7.95 59.19
C VAL A 86 -7.37 -6.91 58.15
N ASP A 87 -8.45 -6.19 58.47
CA ASP A 87 -8.95 -5.14 57.60
C ASP A 87 -8.03 -3.90 57.52
N GLN A 88 -7.25 -3.61 58.59
CA GLN A 88 -6.40 -2.43 58.73
C GLN A 88 -4.90 -2.78 58.95
N GLY A 89 -4.25 -3.41 58.03
CA GLY A 89 -2.81 -3.69 58.11
C GLY A 89 -2.12 -3.78 56.77
N PHE A 90 -0.94 -3.20 56.65
CA PHE A 90 -0.10 -3.42 55.46
C PHE A 90 0.46 -4.83 55.43
N VAL A 91 0.53 -5.43 54.26
CA VAL A 91 1.16 -6.71 54.04
C VAL A 91 2.22 -6.55 52.99
N GLU A 92 3.44 -6.86 53.38
CA GLU A 92 4.63 -6.77 52.50
C GLU A 92 5.30 -8.15 52.41
N GLY A 93 5.53 -8.62 51.19
CA GLY A 93 6.33 -9.83 51.00
C GLY A 93 7.80 -9.56 51.31
N VAL A 94 8.41 -8.62 50.58
CA VAL A 94 9.81 -8.19 50.76
C VAL A 94 9.85 -6.67 50.94
N LYS A 95 10.65 -6.21 51.92
CA LYS A 95 10.97 -4.79 52.10
C LYS A 95 12.48 -4.57 51.97
N VAL A 96 12.85 -3.64 51.09
CA VAL A 96 14.26 -3.21 50.90
C VAL A 96 14.41 -1.79 51.44
N SER A 97 15.38 -1.58 52.33
CA SER A 97 15.63 -0.26 52.97
C SER A 97 17.13 -0.04 53.19
N GLY A 98 17.55 1.22 53.15
CA GLY A 98 18.92 1.67 53.42
C GLY A 98 19.50 2.51 52.29
N ASP A 99 20.83 2.66 52.30
CA ASP A 99 21.55 3.62 51.42
C ASP A 99 22.61 2.99 50.48
N LYS A 100 22.82 1.65 50.60
CA LYS A 100 23.75 0.92 49.75
C LYS A 100 23.06 0.16 48.66
N ASN A 101 23.83 -0.22 47.64
CA ASN A 101 23.33 -1.01 46.53
C ASN A 101 22.94 -2.43 46.95
N VAL A 102 21.87 -2.94 46.36
CA VAL A 102 21.38 -4.29 46.67
C VAL A 102 21.15 -5.03 45.34
N VAL A 103 21.73 -6.22 45.27
CA VAL A 103 21.42 -7.16 44.19
C VAL A 103 20.64 -8.33 44.79
N ILE A 104 19.44 -8.60 44.32
CA ILE A 104 18.56 -9.65 44.75
C ILE A 104 18.46 -10.73 43.67
N ASN A 105 18.94 -11.92 43.92
CA ASN A 105 18.74 -13.06 43.06
C ASN A 105 17.50 -13.84 43.52
N ALA A 106 16.38 -13.59 42.85
CA ALA A 106 15.08 -14.21 43.12
C ALA A 106 14.67 -15.24 42.07
N THR A 107 15.61 -15.71 41.25
CA THR A 107 15.33 -16.70 40.20
C THR A 107 14.73 -17.98 40.81
N GLY A 108 13.59 -18.41 40.29
CA GLY A 108 12.82 -19.56 40.76
C GLY A 108 11.92 -19.31 41.97
N SER A 109 11.96 -18.12 42.59
CA SER A 109 11.18 -17.76 43.74
C SER A 109 9.88 -17.03 43.39
N THR A 110 8.80 -17.30 44.16
CA THR A 110 7.56 -16.56 44.12
C THR A 110 7.39 -15.74 45.40
N ILE A 111 7.17 -14.46 45.28
CA ILE A 111 6.95 -13.51 46.37
C ILE A 111 5.48 -13.11 46.37
N THR A 112 4.72 -13.59 47.35
CA THR A 112 3.27 -13.37 47.46
C THR A 112 2.93 -12.48 48.65
N ALA A 113 2.15 -11.43 48.42
CA ALA A 113 1.48 -10.67 49.46
C ALA A 113 -0.06 -10.73 49.22
N GLN A 114 -0.80 -11.25 50.20
CA GLN A 114 -2.24 -11.44 50.00
C GLN A 114 -3.05 -11.10 51.23
N GLY A 115 -4.34 -10.82 51.04
CA GLY A 115 -5.27 -10.56 52.13
C GLY A 115 -6.61 -10.00 51.67
N GLU A 116 -7.54 -9.83 52.63
CA GLU A 116 -8.90 -9.35 52.36
C GLU A 116 -9.20 -7.95 52.91
N GLY A 117 -8.18 -7.25 53.46
CA GLY A 117 -8.36 -5.93 54.02
C GLY A 117 -8.43 -4.79 53.04
N THR A 118 -8.85 -3.61 53.51
CA THR A 118 -8.95 -2.38 52.66
C THR A 118 -7.60 -1.73 52.35
N TYR A 119 -6.53 -2.07 53.09
CA TYR A 119 -5.19 -1.51 52.89
C TYR A 119 -4.38 -2.23 51.83
N VAL A 120 -3.26 -1.58 51.45
CA VAL A 120 -2.39 -2.05 50.38
C VAL A 120 -1.68 -3.38 50.73
N ARG A 121 -1.60 -4.28 49.76
CA ARG A 121 -0.83 -5.52 49.80
C ARG A 121 0.27 -5.44 48.74
N SER A 122 1.53 -5.35 49.17
CA SER A 122 2.69 -5.15 48.27
C SER A 122 3.58 -6.40 48.26
N ALA A 123 3.83 -6.99 47.09
CA ALA A 123 4.78 -8.12 47.00
C ALA A 123 6.21 -7.64 47.33
N MET A 124 6.61 -6.43 46.89
CA MET A 124 7.86 -5.82 47.27
C MET A 124 7.68 -4.31 47.54
N VAL A 125 8.34 -3.81 48.58
CA VAL A 125 8.45 -2.38 48.93
C VAL A 125 9.92 -1.99 48.87
N ILE A 126 10.24 -0.92 48.15
CA ILE A 126 11.58 -0.40 48.02
C ILE A 126 11.61 1.04 48.58
N SER A 127 12.39 1.20 49.65
CA SER A 127 12.63 2.50 50.30
C SER A 127 14.16 2.66 50.46
N SER A 128 14.86 2.55 49.35
CA SER A 128 16.35 2.62 49.32
C SER A 128 16.81 3.78 48.47
N THR A 129 17.89 4.47 48.92
CA THR A 129 18.57 5.47 48.13
C THR A 129 19.72 4.89 47.28
N GLY A 130 20.13 3.65 47.54
CA GLY A 130 21.06 2.90 46.72
C GLY A 130 20.35 2.19 45.54
N ASP A 131 21.13 1.70 44.59
CA ASP A 131 20.61 0.94 43.47
C ASP A 131 20.08 -0.45 43.90
N VAL A 132 18.87 -0.82 43.44
CA VAL A 132 18.24 -2.12 43.70
C VAL A 132 18.11 -2.87 42.37
N VAL A 133 18.84 -3.98 42.28
CA VAL A 133 18.77 -4.88 41.11
C VAL A 133 18.11 -6.17 41.50
N VAL A 134 17.03 -6.57 40.80
CA VAL A 134 16.32 -7.83 41.03
C VAL A 134 16.45 -8.71 39.80
N ASN A 135 17.00 -9.88 39.97
CA ASN A 135 17.18 -10.88 38.94
C ASN A 135 16.18 -12.03 39.13
N GLY A 136 15.28 -12.21 38.15
CA GLY A 136 14.22 -13.22 38.18
C GLY A 136 13.14 -12.92 39.21
N GLY A 137 12.36 -13.94 39.53
CA GLY A 137 11.30 -13.93 40.49
C GLY A 137 9.91 -13.57 39.96
N ASN A 138 8.91 -14.08 40.65
CA ASN A 138 7.50 -13.86 40.37
C ASN A 138 6.85 -13.08 41.54
N PHE A 139 6.48 -11.84 41.31
CA PHE A 139 5.92 -10.95 42.32
C PHE A 139 4.39 -10.92 42.21
N VAL A 140 3.71 -11.48 43.22
CA VAL A 140 2.26 -11.66 43.22
C VAL A 140 1.66 -10.88 44.39
N ALA A 141 0.77 -9.96 44.07
CA ALA A 141 -0.02 -9.23 45.06
C ALA A 141 -1.51 -9.52 44.85
N LYS A 142 -2.24 -9.90 45.89
CA LYS A 142 -3.68 -10.20 45.85
C LYS A 142 -4.42 -9.49 46.97
N ASN A 143 -5.50 -8.79 46.66
CA ASN A 143 -6.36 -8.15 47.67
C ASN A 143 -7.82 -8.07 47.16
N GLU A 144 -8.70 -8.82 47.79
CA GLU A 144 -10.10 -8.91 47.36
C GLU A 144 -10.90 -7.66 47.71
N LYS A 145 -10.58 -6.93 48.78
CA LYS A 145 -11.32 -5.75 49.22
C LYS A 145 -10.63 -4.43 48.94
N GLY A 146 -9.30 -4.42 48.77
CA GLY A 146 -8.52 -3.20 48.63
C GLY A 146 -7.54 -3.23 47.47
N SER A 147 -6.47 -2.46 47.60
CA SER A 147 -5.41 -2.36 46.60
C SER A 147 -4.39 -3.47 46.68
N ALA A 148 -3.93 -3.97 45.54
CA ALA A 148 -2.79 -4.86 45.42
C ALA A 148 -1.68 -4.16 44.58
N THR A 149 -0.44 -4.22 45.12
CA THR A 149 0.74 -3.61 44.46
C THR A 149 1.83 -4.66 44.29
N GLY A 150 2.33 -4.84 43.08
CA GLY A 150 3.47 -5.70 42.81
C GLY A 150 4.71 -5.12 43.48
N ILE A 151 5.14 -3.94 43.04
CA ILE A 151 6.32 -3.23 43.56
C ILE A 151 5.95 -1.80 43.92
N SER A 152 6.18 -1.38 45.18
CA SER A 152 5.99 -0.01 45.68
C SER A 152 7.32 0.69 45.85
N LEU A 153 7.44 1.93 45.36
CA LEU A 153 8.64 2.76 45.47
C LEU A 153 8.37 3.90 46.46
N GLU A 154 8.96 3.83 47.64
CA GLU A 154 8.66 4.69 48.78
C GLU A 154 9.79 5.65 49.18
N GLY A 155 10.96 5.57 48.54
CA GLY A 155 12.09 6.47 48.85
C GLY A 155 11.74 7.96 48.65
N PRO A 156 11.92 8.84 49.62
CA PRO A 156 11.47 10.25 49.54
C PRO A 156 12.20 11.09 48.48
N GLN A 157 13.39 10.73 48.13
CA GLN A 157 14.18 11.37 47.05
C GLN A 157 14.16 10.63 45.74
N GLY A 158 13.51 9.44 45.73
CA GLY A 158 13.43 8.52 44.61
C GLY A 158 14.18 7.23 44.81
N ASN A 159 14.04 6.32 43.85
CA ASN A 159 14.66 5.00 43.88
C ASN A 159 15.28 4.69 42.51
N ASN A 160 16.36 3.90 42.50
CA ASN A 160 16.93 3.32 41.30
C ASN A 160 16.68 1.81 41.30
N VAL A 161 15.85 1.32 40.39
CA VAL A 161 15.41 -0.09 40.37
C VAL A 161 15.60 -0.69 38.98
N THR A 162 16.26 -1.83 38.95
CA THR A 162 16.40 -2.64 37.75
C THR A 162 15.81 -4.03 37.98
N LEU A 163 14.87 -4.41 37.14
CA LEU A 163 14.16 -5.69 37.17
C LEU A 163 14.56 -6.49 35.92
N ASN A 164 15.31 -7.55 36.10
CA ASN A 164 15.80 -8.41 35.02
C ASN A 164 15.06 -9.73 35.02
N GLY A 165 14.28 -10.04 33.98
CA GLY A 165 13.58 -11.31 33.83
C GLY A 165 12.51 -11.55 34.94
N THR A 166 11.96 -10.50 35.52
CA THR A 166 10.94 -10.57 36.56
C THR A 166 9.52 -10.70 35.99
N THR A 167 8.62 -11.32 36.75
CA THR A 167 7.19 -11.31 36.39
C THR A 167 6.40 -10.62 37.51
N ILE A 168 5.48 -9.73 37.17
CA ILE A 168 4.65 -8.98 38.12
C ILE A 168 3.18 -9.25 37.84
N ASN A 169 2.43 -9.65 38.88
CA ASN A 169 0.99 -9.93 38.81
C ASN A 169 0.27 -9.35 40.02
N ALA A 170 -0.36 -8.20 39.87
CA ALA A 170 -1.12 -7.55 40.94
C ALA A 170 -2.64 -7.65 40.64
N GLN A 171 -3.38 -8.17 41.63
CA GLN A 171 -4.82 -8.40 41.55
C GLN A 171 -5.51 -7.77 42.75
N GLY A 172 -5.91 -6.52 42.64
CA GLY A 172 -6.72 -5.78 43.61
C GLY A 172 -8.21 -5.76 43.28
N ASN A 173 -9.02 -5.25 44.18
CA ASN A 173 -10.46 -5.07 43.94
C ASN A 173 -10.71 -4.11 42.77
N LYS A 174 -11.45 -4.57 41.77
CA LYS A 174 -11.77 -3.78 40.57
C LYS A 174 -12.60 -2.52 40.88
N ASN A 175 -13.35 -2.50 41.98
CA ASN A 175 -14.17 -1.37 42.41
C ASN A 175 -13.43 -0.38 43.32
N SER A 176 -12.20 -0.71 43.72
CA SER A 176 -11.34 0.20 44.47
C SER A 176 -10.71 1.23 43.51
N SER A 177 -10.75 2.52 43.85
CA SER A 177 -10.11 3.61 43.13
C SER A 177 -8.61 3.36 42.88
N ASN A 178 -8.01 2.53 43.73
CA ASN A 178 -6.58 2.22 43.71
C ASN A 178 -6.25 0.79 43.21
N GLY A 179 -7.22 -0.04 43.02
CA GLY A 179 -7.20 -1.36 42.36
C GLY A 179 -5.85 -2.12 42.28
N SER A 180 -5.55 -2.59 41.12
CA SER A 180 -4.33 -3.36 40.81
C SER A 180 -3.21 -2.46 40.31
N ARG A 181 -2.04 -2.48 40.94
CA ARG A 181 -0.84 -1.74 40.55
C ARG A 181 0.34 -2.71 40.38
N ALA A 182 0.93 -2.77 39.21
CA ALA A 182 2.16 -3.55 39.02
C ALA A 182 3.34 -2.81 39.63
N ILE A 183 3.48 -1.52 39.33
CA ILE A 183 4.51 -0.64 39.92
C ILE A 183 3.82 0.66 40.38
N PHE A 184 4.13 1.08 41.59
CA PHE A 184 3.56 2.26 42.20
C PHE A 184 4.66 3.19 42.72
N ALA A 185 4.71 4.42 42.21
CA ALA A 185 5.62 5.45 42.65
C ALA A 185 4.83 6.74 43.00
N GLN A 186 4.72 7.06 44.26
CA GLN A 186 3.98 8.23 44.70
C GLN A 186 4.85 9.14 45.59
N LYS A 187 4.76 10.43 45.34
CA LYS A 187 5.36 11.47 46.20
C LYS A 187 4.29 12.43 46.67
N VAL A 188 4.20 12.65 48.00
CA VAL A 188 3.24 13.57 48.60
C VAL A 188 4.01 14.66 49.35
N SER A 189 3.83 15.91 48.95
CA SER A 189 4.48 17.05 49.60
C SER A 189 4.06 17.19 51.05
N GLY A 190 5.02 17.26 51.97
CA GLY A 190 4.81 17.37 53.42
C GLY A 190 4.59 16.04 54.14
N LEU A 191 4.59 14.90 53.42
CA LEU A 191 4.60 13.57 53.98
C LEU A 191 5.90 12.84 53.59
N ASP A 192 6.29 11.87 54.42
CA ASP A 192 7.40 10.93 54.14
C ASP A 192 8.75 11.59 53.82
N GLY A 193 9.00 12.84 54.29
CA GLY A 193 10.27 13.55 54.05
C GLY A 193 10.43 14.10 52.63
N PHE A 194 9.45 14.02 51.72
CA PHE A 194 9.49 14.62 50.39
C PHE A 194 9.24 16.15 50.50
N ASN A 195 10.29 16.94 50.25
CA ASN A 195 10.26 18.41 50.26
C ASN A 195 10.89 18.98 49.01
N GLY A 196 10.30 18.72 47.83
CA GLY A 196 10.87 19.32 46.58
C GLY A 196 10.85 18.39 45.42
N ASP A 197 12.00 17.98 44.92
CA ASP A 197 12.16 17.16 43.74
C ASP A 197 12.59 15.73 44.08
N ALA A 198 11.97 14.73 43.40
CA ALA A 198 12.37 13.32 43.49
C ALA A 198 12.45 12.71 42.11
N THR A 199 13.37 11.73 41.97
CA THR A 199 13.56 11.00 40.71
C THR A 199 13.57 9.49 40.96
N ASP A 200 12.64 8.77 40.39
CA ASP A 200 12.65 7.32 40.32
C ASP A 200 13.14 6.85 38.94
N ASN A 201 14.17 6.01 38.93
CA ASN A 201 14.69 5.34 37.73
C ASN A 201 14.30 3.87 37.76
N ILE A 202 13.54 3.41 36.78
CA ILE A 202 12.99 2.06 36.71
C ILE A 202 13.38 1.44 35.38
N THR A 203 14.07 0.31 35.43
CA THR A 203 14.40 -0.47 34.23
C THR A 203 13.74 -1.84 34.30
N LEU A 204 13.00 -2.19 33.26
CA LEU A 204 12.45 -3.53 33.00
C LEU A 204 13.21 -4.13 31.84
N ALA A 205 14.00 -5.17 32.09
CA ALA A 205 14.78 -5.87 31.08
C ALA A 205 14.35 -7.35 31.02
N GLY A 206 13.79 -7.80 29.90
CA GLY A 206 13.25 -9.16 29.78
C GLY A 206 12.14 -9.47 30.78
N SER A 207 11.43 -8.45 31.29
CA SER A 207 10.46 -8.55 32.37
C SER A 207 9.03 -8.47 31.88
N ASN A 208 8.09 -9.11 32.59
CA ASN A 208 6.69 -9.18 32.19
C ASN A 208 5.77 -8.58 33.26
N ILE A 209 4.82 -7.76 32.86
CA ILE A 209 3.69 -7.34 33.69
C ILE A 209 2.44 -8.02 33.16
N ILE A 210 1.90 -8.97 33.94
CA ILE A 210 0.69 -9.73 33.57
C ILE A 210 -0.56 -8.95 33.94
N ASN A 211 -0.62 -8.40 35.15
CA ASN A 211 -1.73 -7.57 35.64
C ASN A 211 -1.21 -6.43 36.52
N GLY A 212 -1.89 -5.32 36.44
CA GLY A 212 -1.65 -4.14 37.23
C GLY A 212 -1.07 -2.99 36.42
N ARG A 213 -1.55 -1.79 36.69
CA ARG A 213 -1.07 -0.56 36.04
C ARG A 213 0.31 -0.15 36.59
N ILE A 214 1.07 0.56 35.81
CA ILE A 214 2.20 1.35 36.28
C ILE A 214 1.67 2.72 36.63
N GLU A 215 1.82 3.16 37.87
CA GLU A 215 1.21 4.39 38.36
C GLU A 215 2.28 5.29 38.98
N THR A 216 2.38 6.54 38.47
CA THR A 216 3.31 7.55 38.95
C THR A 216 2.53 8.81 39.35
N ILE A 217 2.67 9.25 40.59
CA ILE A 217 1.84 10.34 41.12
C ILE A 217 2.68 11.34 41.93
N VAL A 218 2.36 12.62 41.75
CA VAL A 218 2.79 13.68 42.69
C VAL A 218 1.59 14.44 43.23
N ILE A 219 1.54 14.65 44.51
CA ILE A 219 0.51 15.44 45.19
C ILE A 219 1.17 16.56 45.98
N ALA A 220 0.79 17.82 45.71
CA ALA A 220 1.26 18.99 46.45
C ALA A 220 0.08 19.71 47.12
N LYS A 221 0.21 20.00 48.42
CA LYS A 221 -0.84 20.72 49.16
C LYS A 221 -0.51 22.21 49.28
N GLU A 222 0.61 22.53 49.89
CA GLU A 222 1.05 23.94 50.14
C GLU A 222 2.40 24.24 49.56
N ASN A 223 3.19 23.21 49.24
CA ASN A 223 4.57 23.32 48.72
C ASN A 223 4.65 23.00 47.25
N LYS A 224 5.77 23.29 46.66
CA LYS A 224 6.11 22.82 45.31
C LYS A 224 6.66 21.40 45.36
N GLY A 225 6.20 20.51 44.46
CA GLY A 225 6.72 19.16 44.31
C GLY A 225 6.86 18.77 42.84
N THR A 226 8.03 18.26 42.51
CA THR A 226 8.33 17.69 41.17
C THR A 226 8.70 16.21 41.35
N HIS A 227 8.00 15.35 40.65
CA HIS A 227 8.35 13.95 40.59
C HIS A 227 8.69 13.56 39.15
N THR A 228 9.88 13.08 38.94
CA THR A 228 10.34 12.58 37.64
C THR A 228 10.50 11.06 37.72
N VAL A 229 9.90 10.36 36.77
CA VAL A 229 10.04 8.92 36.63
C VAL A 229 10.65 8.61 35.26
N ASN A 230 11.83 7.98 35.25
CA ASN A 230 12.47 7.46 34.05
C ASN A 230 12.19 5.95 33.98
N LEU A 231 11.27 5.54 33.10
CA LEU A 231 10.87 4.14 32.93
C LEU A 231 11.43 3.61 31.63
N ASN A 232 12.37 2.66 31.73
CA ASN A 232 13.00 1.97 30.61
C ASN A 232 12.44 0.55 30.50
N ILE A 233 11.79 0.23 29.39
CA ILE A 233 11.26 -1.10 29.05
C ILE A 233 12.06 -1.64 27.86
N LYS A 234 12.81 -2.70 28.03
CA LYS A 234 13.75 -3.18 27.04
C LYS A 234 13.96 -4.70 27.05
N ASP A 235 14.77 -5.17 26.08
CA ASP A 235 15.29 -6.53 26.04
C ASP A 235 14.17 -7.61 26.07
N GLY A 236 13.11 -7.42 25.25
CA GLY A 236 12.00 -8.36 25.15
C GLY A 236 10.97 -8.30 26.27
N SER A 237 10.93 -7.20 27.05
CA SER A 237 9.90 -7.01 28.08
C SER A 237 8.51 -6.93 27.49
N VAL A 238 7.50 -7.46 28.21
CA VAL A 238 6.09 -7.46 27.79
C VAL A 238 5.22 -6.87 28.89
N ILE A 239 4.45 -5.84 28.57
CA ILE A 239 3.49 -5.21 29.48
C ILE A 239 2.07 -5.50 29.01
N GLY A 240 1.33 -6.29 29.78
CA GLY A 240 -0.03 -6.70 29.43
C GLY A 240 -0.10 -7.72 28.28
N ALA A 241 -1.27 -7.84 27.72
CA ALA A 241 -1.58 -8.66 26.55
C ALA A 241 -2.72 -8.02 25.75
N ALA A 242 -2.92 -8.41 24.50
CA ALA A 242 -3.97 -7.87 23.63
C ALA A 242 -5.40 -7.97 24.25
N ASN A 243 -5.68 -9.07 24.96
CA ASN A 243 -6.94 -9.32 25.66
C ASN A 243 -6.94 -8.87 27.13
N ASN A 244 -5.81 -8.36 27.63
CA ASN A 244 -5.64 -7.88 29.01
C ASN A 244 -4.71 -6.65 29.00
N LYS A 245 -5.19 -5.54 28.42
CA LYS A 245 -4.44 -4.29 28.36
C LYS A 245 -4.29 -3.67 29.75
N GLN A 246 -3.09 -3.17 30.02
CA GLN A 246 -2.79 -2.47 31.26
C GLN A 246 -2.90 -0.94 31.07
N THR A 247 -2.47 -0.17 32.05
CA THR A 247 -2.37 1.30 31.94
C THR A 247 -1.04 1.77 32.51
N ILE A 248 -0.36 2.66 31.81
CA ILE A 248 0.74 3.44 32.35
C ILE A 248 0.19 4.84 32.63
N TYR A 249 0.17 5.22 33.88
CA TYR A 249 -0.55 6.40 34.38
C TYR A 249 0.40 7.36 35.09
N ALA A 250 0.38 8.60 34.64
CA ALA A 250 1.12 9.70 35.27
C ALA A 250 0.13 10.79 35.74
N SER A 251 0.22 11.22 36.96
CA SER A 251 -0.70 12.22 37.52
C SER A 251 -0.01 13.24 38.42
N ALA A 252 -0.40 14.50 38.24
CA ALA A 252 -0.09 15.59 39.14
C ALA A 252 -1.37 16.18 39.74
N SER A 253 -1.37 16.43 41.06
CA SER A 253 -2.47 17.07 41.73
C SER A 253 -1.94 18.14 42.70
N ALA A 254 -2.56 19.33 42.70
CA ALA A 254 -2.23 20.41 43.63
C ALA A 254 -3.45 21.04 44.22
N GLN A 255 -3.32 21.48 45.50
CA GLN A 255 -4.36 22.15 46.31
C GLN A 255 -3.80 23.41 46.95
N GLY A 256 -4.63 24.38 47.27
CA GLY A 256 -4.27 25.60 48.01
C GLY A 256 -3.23 26.45 47.27
N THR A 257 -2.06 26.63 47.84
CA THR A 257 -0.91 27.31 47.21
C THR A 257 0.15 26.37 46.64
N GLY A 258 -0.12 25.07 46.65
CA GLY A 258 0.80 24.06 46.17
C GLY A 258 0.96 24.05 44.61
N SER A 259 2.11 23.58 44.15
CA SER A 259 2.35 23.35 42.73
C SER A 259 2.91 21.95 42.52
N ALA A 260 2.35 21.20 41.60
CA ALA A 260 2.78 19.83 41.34
C ALA A 260 3.21 19.64 39.86
N THR A 261 4.35 19.00 39.66
CA THR A 261 4.81 18.61 38.34
C THR A 261 5.15 17.12 38.34
N GLN A 262 4.47 16.35 37.49
CA GLN A 262 4.78 14.94 37.22
C GLN A 262 5.42 14.83 35.84
N ASN A 263 6.63 14.30 35.79
CA ASN A 263 7.29 13.95 34.54
C ASN A 263 7.43 12.42 34.44
N LEU A 264 6.91 11.83 33.37
CA LEU A 264 7.17 10.44 33.01
C LEU A 264 7.94 10.37 31.70
N ASN A 265 9.18 9.97 31.78
CA ASN A 265 10.02 9.68 30.61
C ASN A 265 10.00 8.17 30.37
N LEU A 266 9.23 7.74 29.39
CA LEU A 266 9.02 6.33 29.04
C LEU A 266 9.84 5.98 27.81
N SER A 267 10.77 5.06 27.92
CA SER A 267 11.53 4.49 26.81
C SER A 267 11.16 3.03 26.64
N VAL A 268 10.77 2.64 25.42
CA VAL A 268 10.40 1.27 25.04
C VAL A 268 11.29 0.87 23.88
N ALA A 269 12.14 -0.13 24.09
CA ALA A 269 13.05 -0.61 23.05
C ALA A 269 13.00 -2.14 22.97
N ASP A 270 12.94 -2.68 21.75
CA ASP A 270 12.94 -4.12 21.50
C ASP A 270 11.92 -4.90 22.35
N SER A 271 10.72 -4.32 22.55
CA SER A 271 9.73 -4.78 23.54
C SER A 271 8.29 -4.62 23.02
N ALA A 272 7.32 -5.22 23.75
CA ALA A 272 5.90 -5.09 23.41
C ALA A 272 5.11 -4.53 24.60
N ILE A 273 4.30 -3.50 24.37
CA ILE A 273 3.40 -2.96 25.37
C ILE A 273 1.95 -2.99 24.88
N TYR A 274 1.08 -3.61 25.69
CA TYR A 274 -0.37 -3.63 25.54
C TYR A 274 -0.95 -2.77 26.67
N SER A 275 -0.90 -1.45 26.44
CA SER A 275 -1.17 -0.52 27.54
C SER A 275 -1.68 0.82 27.02
N ASP A 276 -2.71 1.33 27.70
CA ASP A 276 -3.07 2.74 27.56
C ASP A 276 -2.05 3.62 28.29
N ILE A 277 -1.77 4.79 27.70
CA ILE A 277 -0.91 5.81 28.31
C ILE A 277 -1.80 6.98 28.74
N LYS A 278 -1.77 7.34 30.02
CA LYS A 278 -2.61 8.41 30.57
C LYS A 278 -1.81 9.45 31.32
N ALA A 279 -1.91 10.69 30.86
CA ALA A 279 -1.42 11.87 31.57
C ALA A 279 -2.63 12.63 32.17
N LEU A 280 -2.58 12.89 33.49
CA LEU A 280 -3.64 13.61 34.17
C LEU A 280 -3.09 14.73 35.05
N SER A 281 -3.59 15.93 34.88
CA SER A 281 -3.35 17.05 35.76
C SER A 281 -4.65 17.53 36.39
N VAL A 282 -4.64 17.69 37.71
CA VAL A 282 -5.78 18.25 38.44
C VAL A 282 -5.30 19.42 39.28
N SER A 283 -5.79 20.63 38.99
CA SER A 283 -5.43 21.84 39.71
C SER A 283 -6.60 22.46 40.43
N ASN A 284 -6.57 22.35 41.76
CA ASN A 284 -7.41 23.14 42.68
C ASN A 284 -6.54 24.17 43.41
N SER A 285 -5.48 24.63 42.79
CA SER A 285 -4.45 25.51 43.34
C SER A 285 -4.41 26.83 42.58
N SER A 286 -3.97 27.89 43.26
CA SER A 286 -3.70 29.18 42.64
C SER A 286 -2.46 29.24 41.79
N VAL A 287 -1.55 28.25 41.89
CA VAL A 287 -0.25 28.19 41.17
C VAL A 287 -0.30 27.33 39.95
N GLY A 288 -0.78 26.09 40.01
CA GLY A 288 -0.96 25.21 38.85
C GLY A 288 -0.36 23.81 38.98
N THR A 289 -0.74 22.97 38.08
CA THR A 289 -0.29 21.57 37.95
C THR A 289 0.09 21.21 36.54
N THR A 290 1.14 20.41 36.40
CA THR A 290 1.59 19.96 35.09
C THR A 290 1.94 18.46 35.09
N THR A 291 1.44 17.74 34.12
CA THR A 291 1.86 16.36 33.84
C THR A 291 2.45 16.27 32.45
N ASN A 292 3.67 15.82 32.34
CA ASN A 292 4.37 15.61 31.07
C ASN A 292 4.67 14.11 30.91
N VAL A 293 4.24 13.53 29.81
CA VAL A 293 4.61 12.17 29.42
C VAL A 293 5.42 12.26 28.12
N ASN A 294 6.70 11.92 28.19
CA ASN A 294 7.59 11.79 27.04
C ASN A 294 7.82 10.31 26.74
N MET A 295 7.27 9.81 25.67
CA MET A 295 7.33 8.41 25.29
C MET A 295 8.17 8.24 24.03
N ASN A 296 9.20 7.40 24.11
CA ASN A 296 10.03 7.01 22.98
C ASN A 296 9.90 5.51 22.75
N VAL A 297 9.50 5.10 21.56
CA VAL A 297 9.29 3.71 21.15
C VAL A 297 10.20 3.40 19.97
N ALA A 298 11.13 2.49 20.18
CA ALA A 298 12.11 2.11 19.16
C ALA A 298 12.10 0.60 18.93
N ARG A 299 11.97 0.12 17.69
CA ARG A 299 11.95 -1.31 17.30
C ARG A 299 10.94 -2.13 18.13
N SER A 300 9.79 -1.53 18.43
CA SER A 300 8.85 -2.06 19.42
C SER A 300 7.41 -2.04 18.93
N TYR A 301 6.57 -2.81 19.59
CA TYR A 301 5.13 -2.83 19.34
C TYR A 301 4.37 -2.20 20.51
N TRP A 302 3.46 -1.29 20.17
CA TRP A 302 2.55 -0.70 21.14
C TRP A 302 1.09 -0.85 20.68
N GLU A 303 0.25 -1.37 21.55
CA GLU A 303 -1.21 -1.44 21.38
C GLU A 303 -1.92 -0.86 22.59
N GLY A 304 -2.53 0.30 22.39
CA GLY A 304 -3.24 1.05 23.43
C GLY A 304 -3.45 2.49 23.00
N ASN A 305 -4.29 3.20 23.74
CA ASN A 305 -4.62 4.60 23.48
C ASN A 305 -3.76 5.54 24.33
N ALA A 306 -3.61 6.78 23.85
CA ALA A 306 -2.94 7.86 24.59
C ALA A 306 -3.95 8.95 24.97
N TYR A 307 -3.94 9.36 26.24
CA TYR A 307 -4.87 10.36 26.79
C TYR A 307 -4.10 11.46 27.52
N ALA A 308 -4.47 12.73 27.26
CA ALA A 308 -4.00 13.89 28.01
C ALA A 308 -5.21 14.65 28.58
N ASP A 309 -5.39 14.59 29.88
CA ASP A 309 -6.52 15.20 30.57
C ASP A 309 -6.02 16.27 31.55
N ALA A 310 -6.62 17.48 31.52
CA ALA A 310 -6.31 18.56 32.41
C ALA A 310 -7.63 19.13 32.97
N TYR A 311 -7.73 19.21 34.31
CA TYR A 311 -8.88 19.72 35.02
C TYR A 311 -8.50 20.91 35.89
N GLY A 312 -9.15 22.05 35.66
CA GLY A 312 -8.91 23.31 36.34
C GLY A 312 -8.13 24.31 35.49
N ASP A 313 -8.32 25.60 35.74
CA ASP A 313 -7.83 26.70 34.89
C ASP A 313 -6.30 26.76 34.75
N LYS A 314 -5.56 26.15 35.68
CA LYS A 314 -4.10 26.12 35.71
C LYS A 314 -3.51 24.71 35.60
N ALA A 315 -4.33 23.76 35.13
CA ALA A 315 -3.87 22.40 34.86
C ALA A 315 -3.35 22.27 33.40
N SER A 316 -2.29 21.51 33.21
CA SER A 316 -1.72 21.24 31.92
C SER A 316 -1.27 19.78 31.82
N SER A 317 -1.71 19.05 30.80
CA SER A 317 -1.23 17.69 30.52
C SER A 317 -0.72 17.62 29.10
N ASN A 318 0.52 17.13 28.95
CA ASN A 318 1.21 17.07 27.67
C ASN A 318 1.72 15.67 27.40
N LEU A 319 1.36 15.15 26.20
CA LEU A 319 1.90 13.92 25.66
C LEU A 319 2.86 14.23 24.54
N ASN A 320 4.07 13.66 24.59
CA ASN A 320 5.05 13.71 23.52
C ASN A 320 5.43 12.28 23.18
N ILE A 321 4.95 11.79 22.05
CA ILE A 321 5.08 10.40 21.60
C ILE A 321 5.98 10.36 20.37
N ASN A 322 7.07 9.62 20.44
CA ASN A 322 8.02 9.44 19.36
C ASN A 322 8.16 7.94 19.04
N LEU A 323 7.86 7.57 17.82
CA LEU A 323 8.09 6.23 17.30
C LEU A 323 9.23 6.25 16.31
N SER A 324 10.16 5.29 16.43
CA SER A 324 11.30 5.17 15.52
C SER A 324 11.63 3.73 15.15
N ASP A 325 12.44 3.58 14.09
CA ASP A 325 13.16 2.35 13.75
C ASP A 325 12.23 1.14 13.52
N GLY A 326 11.14 1.33 12.77
CA GLY A 326 10.20 0.26 12.43
C GLY A 326 9.20 -0.07 13.54
N SER A 327 9.01 0.84 14.50
CA SER A 327 8.00 0.67 15.54
C SER A 327 6.58 0.71 14.97
N VAL A 328 5.67 -0.02 15.63
CA VAL A 328 4.27 -0.12 15.25
C VAL A 328 3.40 0.30 16.42
N TRP A 329 2.51 1.25 16.20
CA TRP A 329 1.48 1.63 17.16
C TRP A 329 0.09 1.33 16.62
N LYS A 330 -0.77 0.70 17.46
CA LYS A 330 -2.20 0.52 17.24
C LYS A 330 -2.98 1.13 18.39
N GLY A 331 -3.70 2.19 18.09
CA GLY A 331 -4.51 2.90 19.09
C GLY A 331 -4.64 4.38 18.77
N ASN A 332 -5.49 5.06 19.52
CA ASN A 332 -5.90 6.42 19.24
C ASN A 332 -5.20 7.42 20.18
N VAL A 333 -5.01 8.65 19.71
CA VAL A 333 -4.92 9.80 20.60
C VAL A 333 -6.34 10.10 21.03
N GLY A 334 -6.70 9.74 22.27
CA GLY A 334 -8.07 9.81 22.80
C GLY A 334 -8.54 11.23 23.04
N LYS A 335 -9.82 11.34 23.40
CA LYS A 335 -10.44 12.60 23.81
C LYS A 335 -9.81 13.04 25.13
N GLY A 336 -8.88 13.99 25.06
CA GLY A 336 -8.33 14.65 26.23
C GLY A 336 -9.11 15.93 26.52
N LEU A 337 -9.35 16.20 27.80
CA LEU A 337 -9.93 17.48 28.28
C LEU A 337 -8.76 18.45 28.48
N ASP A 338 -8.65 19.46 27.60
CA ASP A 338 -7.70 20.58 27.69
C ASP A 338 -6.19 20.22 27.63
N GLY A 339 -5.86 18.94 27.43
CA GLY A 339 -4.49 18.49 27.27
C GLY A 339 -4.02 18.58 25.81
N SER A 340 -2.71 18.51 25.60
CA SER A 340 -2.08 18.54 24.28
C SER A 340 -1.32 17.25 23.96
N ALA A 341 -1.22 16.89 22.68
CA ALA A 341 -0.42 15.78 22.21
C ALA A 341 0.48 16.17 21.04
N ARG A 342 1.67 15.61 21.01
CA ARG A 342 2.58 15.64 19.88
C ARG A 342 2.95 14.21 19.52
N VAL A 343 2.74 13.82 18.28
CA VAL A 343 3.08 12.49 17.77
C VAL A 343 4.10 12.63 16.67
N THR A 344 5.23 11.97 16.79
CA THR A 344 6.29 11.96 15.79
C THR A 344 6.58 10.52 15.38
N LEU A 345 6.49 10.25 14.08
CA LEU A 345 6.87 8.97 13.50
C LEU A 345 8.10 9.16 12.63
N LYS A 346 9.10 8.32 12.84
CA LYS A 346 10.30 8.23 12.02
C LYS A 346 10.50 6.77 11.58
N ASN A 347 10.37 6.48 10.30
CA ASN A 347 10.43 5.11 9.78
C ASN A 347 9.56 4.12 10.59
N SER A 348 8.31 4.50 10.83
CA SER A 348 7.41 3.76 11.73
C SER A 348 5.97 3.79 11.22
N SER A 349 5.10 2.96 11.78
CA SER A 349 3.69 2.93 11.40
C SER A 349 2.75 3.14 12.57
N TRP A 350 1.62 3.79 12.28
CA TRP A 350 0.56 4.05 13.22
C TRP A 350 -0.80 3.76 12.60
N ASP A 351 -1.59 2.91 13.28
CA ASP A 351 -2.99 2.62 12.95
C ASP A 351 -3.87 3.18 14.09
N GLY A 352 -4.55 4.28 13.84
CA GLY A 352 -5.43 4.91 14.82
C GLY A 352 -5.73 6.38 14.55
N ASP A 353 -6.74 6.89 15.24
CA ASP A 353 -7.31 8.21 15.03
C ASP A 353 -6.83 9.24 16.06
N VAL A 354 -6.87 10.49 15.65
CA VAL A 354 -6.68 11.65 16.52
C VAL A 354 -8.07 12.20 16.90
N ASN A 355 -8.42 12.07 18.17
CA ASN A 355 -9.66 12.59 18.75
C ASN A 355 -9.42 13.75 19.74
N ASN A 356 -8.21 14.31 19.74
CA ASN A 356 -7.82 15.42 20.61
C ASN A 356 -7.58 16.69 19.79
N ALA A 357 -8.23 17.77 20.17
CA ALA A 357 -8.24 19.04 19.47
C ALA A 357 -6.88 19.77 19.39
N LYS A 358 -5.92 19.43 20.27
CA LYS A 358 -4.60 20.06 20.35
C LYS A 358 -3.49 19.05 20.01
N THR A 359 -3.59 18.40 18.86
CA THR A 359 -2.61 17.37 18.48
C THR A 359 -1.81 17.82 17.26
N ALA A 360 -0.47 17.77 17.38
CA ALA A 360 0.44 17.92 16.27
C ALA A 360 1.00 16.54 15.85
N VAL A 361 0.89 16.19 14.58
CA VAL A 361 1.39 14.94 14.01
C VAL A 361 2.50 15.22 13.01
N PHE A 362 3.64 14.57 13.18
CA PHE A 362 4.81 14.68 12.31
C PHE A 362 5.23 13.31 11.81
N LEU A 363 5.24 13.13 10.50
CA LEU A 363 5.70 11.92 9.83
C LEU A 363 6.96 12.22 9.03
N THR A 364 7.98 11.39 9.18
CA THR A 364 9.20 11.49 8.38
C THR A 364 9.79 10.12 8.04
N ASP A 365 10.69 10.10 7.05
CA ASP A 365 11.49 8.94 6.66
C ASP A 365 10.67 7.67 6.35
N GLY A 366 9.67 7.83 5.47
CA GLY A 366 8.83 6.72 5.00
C GLY A 366 7.81 6.22 6.02
N SER A 367 7.48 7.02 7.02
CA SER A 367 6.46 6.66 8.03
C SER A 367 5.07 6.58 7.40
N VAL A 368 4.23 5.66 7.94
CA VAL A 368 2.86 5.45 7.47
C VAL A 368 1.89 5.66 8.63
N TRP A 369 0.90 6.50 8.39
CA TRP A 369 -0.22 6.68 9.30
C TRP A 369 -1.54 6.34 8.61
N ASN A 370 -2.30 5.42 9.21
CA ASN A 370 -3.66 5.09 8.82
C ASN A 370 -4.60 5.61 9.90
N GLY A 371 -5.32 6.69 9.62
CA GLY A 371 -6.19 7.28 10.62
C GLY A 371 -6.87 8.57 10.17
N ALA A 372 -7.78 9.06 11.01
CA ALA A 372 -8.52 10.28 10.82
C ALA A 372 -8.26 11.28 11.95
N VAL A 373 -8.54 12.57 11.68
CA VAL A 373 -8.51 13.64 12.68
C VAL A 373 -9.94 14.13 12.92
N SER A 374 -10.54 13.72 14.03
CA SER A 374 -11.90 14.10 14.41
C SER A 374 -11.88 15.13 15.55
N ILE A 375 -12.18 16.40 15.23
CA ILE A 375 -12.18 17.49 16.22
C ILE A 375 -13.58 17.69 16.85
N ASN A 376 -14.64 17.19 16.24
CA ASN A 376 -16.02 17.51 16.54
C ASN A 376 -16.75 16.54 17.50
N ALA A 377 -16.05 15.84 18.36
CA ALA A 377 -16.76 15.05 19.36
C ALA A 377 -17.13 15.98 20.54
N PRO A 378 -18.44 16.21 20.81
CA PRO A 378 -18.84 16.96 21.98
C PRO A 378 -18.31 16.25 23.23
N VAL A 379 -17.46 16.96 23.98
CA VAL A 379 -17.12 16.54 25.33
C VAL A 379 -18.42 16.73 26.15
N ASP A 380 -18.91 15.64 26.73
CA ASP A 380 -20.07 15.72 27.65
C ASP A 380 -19.63 16.51 28.88
N ARG A 381 -19.98 17.81 28.88
CA ARG A 381 -19.53 18.79 29.87
C ARG A 381 -20.49 18.90 31.05
N ALA A 382 -21.30 17.90 31.33
CA ALA A 382 -22.31 18.02 32.39
C ALA A 382 -21.75 18.26 33.81
N SER A 383 -20.41 18.31 33.98
CA SER A 383 -19.79 18.42 35.31
C SER A 383 -18.57 19.33 35.46
N VAL A 384 -18.23 20.16 34.43
CA VAL A 384 -17.03 21.02 34.49
C VAL A 384 -17.41 22.49 34.35
N PRO A 385 -16.97 23.42 35.22
CA PRO A 385 -17.17 24.87 35.06
C PRO A 385 -16.51 25.36 33.76
N MET A 386 -17.23 26.18 33.00
CA MET A 386 -16.77 26.74 31.74
C MET A 386 -15.56 27.66 31.90
N GLY A 387 -14.34 27.14 31.68
CA GLY A 387 -13.18 27.94 31.30
C GLY A 387 -13.17 28.11 29.77
N SER A 388 -12.67 29.21 29.27
CA SER A 388 -12.66 29.59 27.86
C SER A 388 -12.07 28.48 26.97
N VAL A 389 -12.86 27.98 26.03
CA VAL A 389 -12.42 27.03 25.00
C VAL A 389 -11.39 27.73 24.13
N GLN A 390 -10.12 27.36 24.23
CA GLN A 390 -9.11 27.79 23.27
C GLN A 390 -9.42 27.12 21.90
N PRO A 391 -9.27 27.83 20.78
CA PRO A 391 -9.50 27.25 19.47
C PRO A 391 -8.58 26.03 19.25
N ASN A 392 -9.14 25.02 18.63
CA ASN A 392 -8.43 23.80 18.24
C ASN A 392 -7.22 24.17 17.38
N LYS A 393 -6.07 23.59 17.63
CA LYS A 393 -4.83 23.80 16.85
C LYS A 393 -4.18 22.45 16.54
N SER A 394 -4.88 21.64 15.74
CA SER A 394 -4.29 20.41 15.21
C SER A 394 -3.49 20.70 13.95
N SER A 395 -2.38 20.02 13.79
CA SER A 395 -1.56 20.13 12.60
C SER A 395 -1.00 18.77 12.18
N VAL A 396 -0.85 18.59 10.86
CA VAL A 396 -0.23 17.39 10.28
C VAL A 396 0.90 17.83 9.34
N SER A 397 2.07 17.27 9.52
CA SER A 397 3.24 17.51 8.65
C SER A 397 3.86 16.19 8.22
N LEU A 398 4.02 16.02 6.91
CA LEU A 398 4.64 14.86 6.29
C LEU A 398 5.91 15.26 5.56
N GLN A 399 6.96 14.44 5.70
CA GLN A 399 8.25 14.65 5.01
C GLN A 399 8.87 13.32 4.58
N ASN A 400 9.75 13.38 3.58
CA ASN A 400 10.67 12.29 3.21
C ASN A 400 9.96 10.95 2.94
N GLY A 401 9.04 10.91 1.98
CA GLY A 401 8.36 9.70 1.54
C GLY A 401 7.30 9.15 2.50
N SER A 402 6.86 9.95 3.46
CA SER A 402 5.83 9.54 4.41
C SER A 402 4.43 9.53 3.79
N VAL A 403 3.53 8.73 4.35
CA VAL A 403 2.18 8.56 3.84
C VAL A 403 1.14 8.72 4.96
N TRP A 404 0.15 9.55 4.72
CA TRP A 404 -1.06 9.59 5.51
C TRP A 404 -2.24 9.01 4.71
N ASN A 405 -2.70 7.82 5.08
CA ASN A 405 -3.93 7.23 4.57
C ASN A 405 -5.09 7.69 5.45
N VAL A 406 -5.89 8.57 4.92
CA VAL A 406 -7.04 9.15 5.64
C VAL A 406 -8.18 8.14 5.65
N THR A 407 -8.53 7.64 6.82
CA THR A 407 -9.54 6.58 6.99
C THR A 407 -10.96 7.09 7.21
N GLY A 408 -11.12 8.38 7.54
CA GLY A 408 -12.39 9.04 7.76
C GLY A 408 -12.27 10.56 7.62
N SER A 409 -13.40 11.26 7.47
CA SER A 409 -13.43 12.72 7.32
C SER A 409 -12.61 13.39 8.42
N SER A 410 -11.66 14.22 8.00
CA SER A 410 -10.64 14.79 8.89
C SER A 410 -10.66 16.31 8.83
N THR A 411 -10.39 16.95 9.97
CA THR A 411 -10.24 18.41 10.07
C THR A 411 -8.97 18.76 10.80
N VAL A 412 -8.13 19.60 10.21
CA VAL A 412 -6.88 20.10 10.80
C VAL A 412 -6.73 21.60 10.55
N ASP A 413 -6.02 22.32 11.42
CA ASP A 413 -5.76 23.76 11.21
C ASP A 413 -4.67 24.01 10.15
N ALA A 414 -3.70 23.10 10.08
CA ALA A 414 -2.61 23.18 9.11
C ALA A 414 -2.19 21.81 8.60
N LEU A 415 -2.00 21.71 7.29
CA LEU A 415 -1.45 20.54 6.62
C LEU A 415 -0.23 20.95 5.79
N ALA A 416 0.91 20.32 6.06
CA ALA A 416 2.15 20.49 5.30
C ALA A 416 2.62 19.17 4.71
N VAL A 417 2.91 19.15 3.40
CA VAL A 417 3.31 17.94 2.68
C VAL A 417 4.59 18.23 1.90
N LYS A 418 5.67 17.55 2.27
CA LYS A 418 6.95 17.67 1.57
C LYS A 418 7.46 16.31 1.15
N ASP A 419 7.69 16.09 -0.16
CA ASP A 419 8.18 14.82 -0.71
C ASP A 419 7.41 13.60 -0.15
N SER A 420 6.07 13.72 -0.01
CA SER A 420 5.23 12.80 0.77
C SER A 420 3.82 12.73 0.20
N THR A 421 3.02 11.78 0.69
CA THR A 421 1.71 11.46 0.13
C THR A 421 0.59 11.60 1.16
N VAL A 422 -0.51 12.22 0.76
CA VAL A 422 -1.79 12.19 1.45
C VAL A 422 -2.79 11.42 0.59
N ASN A 423 -3.36 10.35 1.11
CA ASN A 423 -4.34 9.53 0.42
C ASN A 423 -5.72 9.77 1.03
N ILE A 424 -6.61 10.39 0.26
CA ILE A 424 -7.99 10.72 0.68
C ILE A 424 -9.06 9.93 -0.09
N THR A 425 -8.69 8.82 -0.72
CA THR A 425 -9.63 8.02 -1.52
C THR A 425 -10.90 7.59 -0.77
N LYS A 426 -10.88 7.62 0.55
CA LYS A 426 -12.01 7.20 1.40
C LYS A 426 -12.64 8.33 2.22
N ALA A 427 -12.12 9.55 2.15
CA ALA A 427 -12.54 10.61 3.05
C ALA A 427 -12.16 12.01 2.58
N THR A 428 -12.86 13.01 3.07
CA THR A 428 -12.55 14.43 2.86
C THR A 428 -11.62 14.94 3.97
N VAL A 429 -10.66 15.79 3.59
CA VAL A 429 -9.79 16.53 4.52
C VAL A 429 -10.10 18.02 4.44
N ASN A 430 -10.52 18.57 5.57
CA ASN A 430 -10.69 20.02 5.74
C ASN A 430 -9.46 20.59 6.44
N THR A 431 -8.86 21.63 5.88
CA THR A 431 -7.69 22.28 6.49
C THR A 431 -7.79 23.81 6.46
N GLY A 432 -7.31 24.46 7.52
CA GLY A 432 -7.21 25.91 7.54
C GLY A 432 -6.15 26.44 6.59
N THR A 433 -4.95 25.83 6.60
CA THR A 433 -3.85 26.19 5.69
C THR A 433 -3.21 24.95 5.10
N PHE A 434 -2.75 25.07 3.85
CA PHE A 434 -2.06 24.00 3.14
C PHE A 434 -0.78 24.50 2.50
N ALA A 435 0.31 23.74 2.70
CA ALA A 435 1.58 23.97 2.04
C ALA A 435 2.13 22.68 1.46
N SER A 436 2.52 22.69 0.20
CA SER A 436 3.09 21.53 -0.48
C SER A 436 4.42 21.85 -1.15
N GLN A 437 5.36 20.91 -1.06
CA GLN A 437 6.61 20.90 -1.82
C GLN A 437 6.83 19.47 -2.33
N ASN A 438 6.69 19.24 -3.65
CA ASN A 438 6.72 17.91 -4.26
C ASN A 438 5.74 16.94 -3.57
N GLY A 439 4.60 17.44 -3.11
CA GLY A 439 3.58 16.64 -2.45
C GLY A 439 2.77 15.81 -3.44
N THR A 440 2.21 14.71 -2.95
CA THR A 440 1.29 13.87 -3.70
C THR A 440 -0.04 13.79 -2.96
N LEU A 441 -1.14 14.00 -3.68
CA LEU A 441 -2.50 13.76 -3.23
C LEU A 441 -3.09 12.60 -4.03
N ILE A 442 -3.56 11.57 -3.34
CA ILE A 442 -4.29 10.47 -3.98
C ILE A 442 -5.77 10.64 -3.68
N VAL A 443 -6.56 10.75 -4.73
CA VAL A 443 -8.02 10.87 -4.68
C VAL A 443 -8.69 9.69 -5.39
N ASP A 444 -9.98 9.55 -5.22
CA ASP A 444 -10.81 8.68 -6.04
C ASP A 444 -11.71 9.57 -6.91
N ALA A 445 -11.40 9.65 -8.20
CA ALA A 445 -12.12 10.52 -9.13
C ALA A 445 -13.56 10.05 -9.41
N SER A 446 -13.92 8.81 -9.04
CA SER A 446 -15.29 8.27 -9.14
C SER A 446 -16.16 8.64 -7.93
N SER A 447 -15.60 9.29 -6.89
CA SER A 447 -16.28 9.67 -5.66
C SER A 447 -16.08 11.14 -5.31
N GLU A 448 -16.80 11.66 -4.31
CA GLU A 448 -16.79 13.08 -3.93
C GLU A 448 -15.78 13.41 -2.81
N ASN A 449 -14.59 12.83 -2.85
CA ASN A 449 -13.54 13.09 -1.86
C ASN A 449 -12.77 14.38 -2.19
N THR A 450 -12.65 15.28 -1.23
CA THR A 450 -12.10 16.63 -1.45
C THR A 450 -11.04 16.97 -0.41
N LEU A 451 -9.96 17.61 -0.85
CA LEU A 451 -9.09 18.42 0.01
C LEU A 451 -9.65 19.84 0.04
N ASP A 452 -10.32 20.20 1.13
CA ASP A 452 -10.95 21.51 1.32
C ASP A 452 -10.04 22.43 2.15
N ILE A 453 -9.61 23.56 1.57
CA ILE A 453 -8.65 24.49 2.15
C ILE A 453 -9.36 25.83 2.35
N SER A 454 -9.72 26.13 3.60
CA SER A 454 -10.49 27.34 3.92
C SER A 454 -9.64 28.63 3.92
N GLY A 455 -8.32 28.53 4.03
CA GLY A 455 -7.40 29.68 4.08
C GLY A 455 -6.33 29.63 2.98
N LYS A 456 -5.07 29.86 3.36
CA LYS A 456 -3.97 29.94 2.39
C LYS A 456 -3.55 28.55 1.89
N ALA A 457 -3.50 28.40 0.55
CA ALA A 457 -2.90 27.25 -0.12
C ALA A 457 -1.70 27.66 -0.95
N SER A 458 -0.58 26.91 -0.91
CA SER A 458 0.63 27.26 -1.64
C SER A 458 1.51 26.05 -1.98
N GLY A 459 2.35 26.22 -2.99
CA GLY A 459 3.35 25.22 -3.42
C GLY A 459 2.91 24.41 -4.62
N ASP A 460 3.53 23.24 -4.81
CA ASP A 460 3.28 22.31 -5.90
C ASP A 460 2.74 20.98 -5.38
N LEU A 461 1.80 20.39 -6.13
CA LEU A 461 1.09 19.18 -5.73
C LEU A 461 0.81 18.32 -6.96
N SER A 462 1.22 17.06 -6.92
CA SER A 462 0.82 16.06 -7.89
C SER A 462 -0.44 15.35 -7.40
N VAL A 463 -1.49 15.27 -8.24
CA VAL A 463 -2.75 14.61 -7.90
C VAL A 463 -2.89 13.33 -8.71
N TYR A 464 -3.10 12.22 -8.04
CA TYR A 464 -3.29 10.92 -8.63
C TYR A 464 -4.67 10.37 -8.29
N SER A 465 -5.35 9.84 -9.30
CA SER A 465 -6.50 8.97 -9.13
C SER A 465 -6.29 7.71 -9.92
N ALA A 466 -6.68 6.57 -9.37
CA ALA A 466 -6.72 5.33 -10.11
C ALA A 466 -7.68 5.48 -11.30
N GLY A 467 -7.29 4.96 -12.47
CA GLY A 467 -8.17 4.91 -13.63
C GLY A 467 -9.39 4.03 -13.38
N SER A 468 -10.52 4.41 -13.97
CA SER A 468 -11.80 3.70 -13.87
C SER A 468 -12.45 3.58 -15.24
N LEU A 469 -13.40 2.66 -15.38
CA LEU A 469 -14.33 2.63 -16.51
C LEU A 469 -15.53 3.56 -16.30
N ASP A 470 -15.74 4.04 -15.07
CA ASP A 470 -16.82 4.97 -14.74
C ASP A 470 -16.49 6.39 -15.22
N LEU A 471 -17.52 7.15 -15.57
CA LEU A 471 -17.37 8.55 -15.93
C LEU A 471 -17.02 9.39 -14.69
N ILE A 472 -16.09 10.34 -14.85
CA ILE A 472 -15.72 11.29 -13.82
C ILE A 472 -16.66 12.50 -13.89
N ASN A 473 -17.18 12.91 -12.74
CA ASN A 473 -18.01 14.10 -12.64
C ASN A 473 -17.13 15.37 -12.69
N GLU A 474 -17.13 16.06 -13.82
CA GLU A 474 -16.35 17.29 -14.04
C GLU A 474 -16.76 18.47 -13.15
N GLN A 475 -17.87 18.37 -12.41
CA GLN A 475 -18.30 19.40 -11.46
C GLN A 475 -17.78 19.16 -10.03
N THR A 476 -17.14 17.99 -9.76
CA THR A 476 -16.56 17.68 -8.46
C THR A 476 -15.22 18.40 -8.30
N ALA A 477 -15.12 19.29 -7.32
CA ALA A 477 -13.86 19.90 -6.93
C ALA A 477 -13.06 18.96 -6.04
N PHE A 478 -11.96 18.39 -6.55
CA PHE A 478 -11.08 17.51 -5.78
C PHE A 478 -10.14 18.28 -4.84
N ILE A 479 -9.86 19.54 -5.16
CA ILE A 479 -9.21 20.48 -4.27
C ILE A 479 -10.03 21.77 -4.29
N SER A 480 -10.54 22.16 -3.12
CA SER A 480 -11.23 23.42 -2.92
C SER A 480 -10.28 24.43 -2.29
N THR A 481 -10.14 25.60 -2.85
CA THR A 481 -9.23 26.63 -2.35
C THR A 481 -9.87 28.01 -2.35
N GLY A 482 -9.40 28.90 -1.47
CA GLY A 482 -9.75 30.32 -1.55
C GLY A 482 -9.11 31.03 -2.75
N LYS A 483 -9.66 32.18 -3.13
CA LYS A 483 -9.21 32.99 -4.30
C LYS A 483 -7.74 33.46 -4.25
N ASP A 484 -7.14 33.52 -3.05
CA ASP A 484 -5.75 33.92 -2.85
C ASP A 484 -4.77 32.72 -2.85
N SER A 485 -5.19 31.59 -3.38
CA SER A 485 -4.36 30.38 -3.49
C SER A 485 -3.25 30.57 -4.52
N THR A 486 -2.02 30.19 -4.13
CA THR A 486 -0.87 30.09 -5.02
C THR A 486 -0.46 28.63 -5.27
N LEU A 487 -1.34 27.68 -4.94
CA LEU A 487 -1.14 26.26 -5.17
C LEU A 487 -1.12 25.95 -6.67
N LYS A 488 -0.16 25.17 -7.10
CA LYS A 488 -0.08 24.61 -8.45
C LYS A 488 -0.29 23.10 -8.36
N ALA A 489 -1.46 22.64 -8.77
CA ALA A 489 -1.75 21.21 -8.77
C ALA A 489 -1.82 20.70 -10.21
N THR A 490 -1.23 19.53 -10.44
CA THR A 490 -1.24 18.84 -11.75
C THR A 490 -1.58 17.37 -11.54
N GLY A 491 -2.25 16.78 -12.53
CA GLY A 491 -2.57 15.36 -12.49
C GLY A 491 -3.34 14.95 -13.73
N THR A 492 -3.31 13.66 -14.01
CA THR A 492 -4.11 13.02 -15.05
C THR A 492 -4.66 11.72 -14.54
N THR A 493 -5.87 11.37 -14.99
CA THR A 493 -6.49 10.08 -14.75
C THR A 493 -7.31 9.68 -15.97
N GLU A 494 -7.99 8.56 -15.92
CA GLU A 494 -8.92 8.14 -16.96
C GLU A 494 -10.27 7.72 -16.38
N GLY A 495 -11.32 7.95 -17.17
CA GLY A 495 -12.66 7.48 -16.91
C GLY A 495 -13.39 7.26 -18.23
N GLY A 496 -14.12 6.15 -18.37
CA GLY A 496 -14.76 5.80 -19.62
C GLY A 496 -13.77 5.76 -20.81
N LEU A 497 -14.09 6.46 -21.89
CA LEU A 497 -13.30 6.46 -23.11
C LEU A 497 -12.14 7.47 -23.11
N TYR A 498 -12.05 8.39 -22.13
CA TYR A 498 -11.12 9.51 -22.21
C TYR A 498 -10.22 9.64 -20.99
N GLN A 499 -9.09 10.31 -21.20
CA GLN A 499 -8.27 10.83 -20.10
C GLN A 499 -8.87 12.15 -19.61
N TYR A 500 -8.61 12.46 -18.34
CA TYR A 500 -9.00 13.69 -17.68
C TYR A 500 -7.75 14.38 -17.13
N ASP A 501 -7.60 15.65 -17.44
CA ASP A 501 -6.50 16.48 -16.94
C ASP A 501 -7.00 17.34 -15.78
N LEU A 502 -6.25 17.40 -14.67
CA LEU A 502 -6.57 18.27 -13.54
C LEU A 502 -6.38 19.73 -13.94
N THR A 503 -7.44 20.53 -13.84
CA THR A 503 -7.48 21.92 -14.29
C THR A 503 -8.02 22.82 -13.19
N GLN A 504 -7.42 24.01 -13.01
CA GLN A 504 -7.92 25.02 -12.10
C GLN A 504 -9.07 25.81 -12.74
N GLY A 505 -10.21 25.83 -12.08
CA GLY A 505 -11.39 26.64 -12.49
C GLY A 505 -11.22 28.13 -12.18
N ALA A 506 -12.13 28.94 -12.72
CA ALA A 506 -12.17 30.36 -12.46
C ALA A 506 -12.49 30.72 -11.01
N ASP A 507 -13.04 29.80 -10.24
CA ASP A 507 -13.31 29.90 -8.81
C ASP A 507 -12.09 29.58 -7.92
N GLY A 508 -10.99 29.14 -8.55
CA GLY A 508 -9.74 28.76 -7.87
C GLY A 508 -9.65 27.28 -7.51
N ASN A 509 -10.73 26.52 -7.61
CA ASN A 509 -10.78 25.09 -7.31
C ASN A 509 -10.20 24.25 -8.45
N PHE A 510 -9.87 22.99 -8.15
CA PHE A 510 -9.31 22.08 -9.15
C PHE A 510 -10.26 20.92 -9.44
N TYR A 511 -10.47 20.66 -10.74
CA TYR A 511 -11.38 19.70 -11.31
C TYR A 511 -10.66 18.79 -12.30
N PHE A 512 -11.06 17.53 -12.40
CA PHE A 512 -10.67 16.70 -13.53
C PHE A 512 -11.59 16.99 -14.70
N VAL A 513 -11.02 17.54 -15.78
CA VAL A 513 -11.73 17.94 -16.98
C VAL A 513 -11.41 16.98 -18.11
N LYS A 514 -12.45 16.49 -18.81
CA LYS A 514 -12.34 15.53 -19.90
C LYS A 514 -11.48 16.10 -21.05
N ASN A 515 -10.48 15.34 -21.46
CA ASN A 515 -9.67 15.64 -22.64
C ASN A 515 -10.06 14.72 -23.80
N THR A 516 -10.96 15.19 -24.65
CA THR A 516 -11.50 14.42 -25.79
C THR A 516 -10.45 14.08 -26.87
N HIS A 517 -9.24 14.67 -26.80
CA HIS A 517 -8.13 14.38 -27.70
C HIS A 517 -7.21 13.28 -27.18
N LYS A 518 -7.45 12.75 -25.97
CA LYS A 518 -6.66 11.69 -25.36
C LYS A 518 -7.54 10.51 -25.03
N ALA A 519 -7.35 9.41 -25.75
CA ALA A 519 -7.99 8.15 -25.43
C ALA A 519 -7.52 7.64 -24.05
N SER A 520 -8.43 7.02 -23.28
CA SER A 520 -8.08 6.26 -22.09
C SER A 520 -7.33 4.98 -22.48
N ASN A 521 -6.71 4.31 -21.52
CA ASN A 521 -6.12 3.00 -21.78
C ASN A 521 -7.19 1.97 -22.18
N ALA A 522 -8.37 2.03 -21.55
CA ALA A 522 -9.51 1.20 -21.93
C ALA A 522 -9.98 1.50 -23.35
N SER A 523 -10.16 2.77 -23.70
CA SER A 523 -10.52 3.20 -25.05
C SER A 523 -9.50 2.74 -26.08
N SER A 524 -8.22 2.92 -25.81
CA SER A 524 -7.14 2.51 -26.73
C SER A 524 -7.17 1.01 -27.02
N VAL A 525 -7.45 0.18 -26.00
CA VAL A 525 -7.53 -1.28 -26.17
C VAL A 525 -8.78 -1.68 -26.95
N ILE A 526 -9.97 -1.16 -26.61
CA ILE A 526 -11.20 -1.57 -27.30
C ILE A 526 -11.21 -1.12 -28.77
N GLN A 527 -10.64 0.04 -29.09
CA GLN A 527 -10.47 0.48 -30.48
C GLN A 527 -9.48 -0.41 -31.23
N ALA A 528 -8.33 -0.72 -30.62
CA ALA A 528 -7.32 -1.60 -31.22
C ALA A 528 -7.86 -3.02 -31.42
N MET A 529 -8.61 -3.58 -30.46
CA MET A 529 -9.26 -4.88 -30.57
C MET A 529 -10.31 -4.91 -31.68
N ALA A 530 -11.03 -3.83 -31.95
CA ALA A 530 -11.97 -3.73 -33.05
C ALA A 530 -11.25 -3.71 -34.41
N ALA A 531 -10.11 -3.04 -34.52
CA ALA A 531 -9.36 -2.85 -35.76
C ALA A 531 -8.36 -3.97 -36.09
N ALA A 532 -7.72 -4.57 -35.08
CA ALA A 532 -6.65 -5.56 -35.26
C ALA A 532 -7.07 -6.79 -36.10
N PRO A 533 -8.28 -7.38 -35.93
CA PRO A 533 -8.72 -8.48 -36.80
C PRO A 533 -8.78 -8.09 -38.28
N ALA A 534 -9.19 -6.84 -38.59
CA ALA A 534 -9.21 -6.35 -39.95
C ALA A 534 -7.80 -6.20 -40.55
N ASN A 535 -6.84 -5.77 -39.74
CA ASN A 535 -5.44 -5.65 -40.17
C ASN A 535 -4.82 -7.03 -40.43
N VAL A 536 -5.14 -8.03 -39.59
CA VAL A 536 -4.73 -9.43 -39.83
C VAL A 536 -5.37 -9.96 -41.12
N ALA A 537 -6.67 -9.71 -41.33
CA ALA A 537 -7.37 -10.14 -42.52
C ALA A 537 -6.81 -9.49 -43.81
N ASN A 538 -6.52 -8.20 -43.77
CA ASN A 538 -5.91 -7.49 -44.90
C ASN A 538 -4.50 -8.02 -45.22
N LEU A 539 -3.69 -8.36 -44.19
CA LEU A 539 -2.38 -8.98 -44.41
C LEU A 539 -2.50 -10.40 -45.04
N GLN A 540 -3.51 -11.18 -44.64
CA GLN A 540 -3.83 -12.45 -45.24
C GLN A 540 -4.23 -12.29 -46.73
N ALA A 541 -5.04 -11.28 -47.06
CA ALA A 541 -5.40 -10.98 -48.46
C ALA A 541 -4.21 -10.50 -49.29
N ASP A 542 -3.31 -9.65 -48.75
CA ASP A 542 -2.06 -9.24 -49.41
C ASP A 542 -1.14 -10.44 -49.65
N THR A 543 -1.08 -11.37 -48.67
CA THR A 543 -0.32 -12.61 -48.79
C THR A 543 -0.80 -13.49 -49.95
N LEU A 544 -2.11 -13.62 -50.09
CA LEU A 544 -2.69 -14.36 -51.21
C LEU A 544 -2.40 -13.66 -52.56
N SER A 545 -2.51 -12.33 -52.59
CA SER A 545 -2.14 -11.53 -53.79
C SER A 545 -0.67 -11.76 -54.19
N ALA A 546 0.25 -11.96 -53.26
CA ALA A 546 1.64 -12.31 -53.53
C ALA A 546 1.77 -13.69 -54.23
N ARG A 547 0.92 -14.69 -53.90
CA ARG A 547 0.86 -15.97 -54.63
C ARG A 547 0.39 -15.75 -56.07
N GLN A 548 -0.69 -14.98 -56.29
CA GLN A 548 -1.21 -14.69 -57.64
C GLN A 548 -0.15 -14.00 -58.52
N ASP A 549 0.60 -13.06 -57.91
CA ASP A 549 1.72 -12.37 -58.61
C ASP A 549 2.89 -13.31 -58.93
N ALA A 550 3.23 -14.23 -58.01
CA ALA A 550 4.29 -15.21 -58.21
C ALA A 550 3.97 -16.15 -59.41
N VAL A 551 2.70 -16.63 -59.49
CA VAL A 551 2.27 -17.46 -60.62
C VAL A 551 2.33 -16.68 -61.93
N ARG A 552 1.94 -15.40 -61.96
CA ARG A 552 1.93 -14.55 -63.15
C ARG A 552 3.36 -14.26 -63.65
N LEU A 553 4.32 -14.12 -62.76
CA LEU A 553 5.71 -13.91 -63.10
C LEU A 553 6.42 -15.20 -63.49
N SER A 554 5.95 -16.36 -63.07
CA SER A 554 6.50 -17.67 -63.42
C SER A 554 6.05 -18.13 -64.82
N GLU A 555 6.95 -18.63 -65.60
CA GLU A 555 6.65 -19.26 -66.89
C GLU A 555 6.36 -20.76 -66.76
N ASN A 556 6.86 -21.37 -65.67
CA ASN A 556 6.79 -22.81 -65.43
C ASN A 556 5.64 -23.19 -64.48
N ASP A 557 5.05 -22.27 -63.77
CA ASP A 557 3.99 -22.54 -62.79
C ASP A 557 2.66 -22.81 -63.50
N LYS A 558 2.26 -24.07 -63.49
CA LYS A 558 0.96 -24.55 -64.07
C LYS A 558 -0.12 -24.69 -63.03
N GLY A 559 0.18 -24.22 -61.81
CA GLY A 559 -0.60 -24.53 -60.62
C GLY A 559 -0.08 -25.76 -59.87
N GLY A 560 -0.41 -25.93 -58.63
CA GLY A 560 0.05 -27.02 -57.78
C GLY A 560 -0.30 -26.77 -56.33
N VAL A 561 0.50 -27.38 -55.47
CA VAL A 561 0.42 -27.10 -54.02
C VAL A 561 1.49 -26.07 -53.63
N TRP A 562 1.11 -25.16 -52.78
CA TRP A 562 2.02 -24.12 -52.31
C TRP A 562 1.84 -23.84 -50.83
N ILE A 563 2.89 -23.37 -50.18
CA ILE A 563 2.89 -22.91 -48.80
C ILE A 563 3.66 -21.61 -48.70
N GLN A 564 3.19 -20.69 -47.88
CA GLN A 564 3.92 -19.45 -47.60
C GLN A 564 3.84 -19.09 -46.12
N TYR A 565 4.93 -18.53 -45.62
CA TYR A 565 5.01 -17.85 -44.36
C TYR A 565 4.91 -16.35 -44.60
N PHE A 566 4.20 -15.66 -43.74
CA PHE A 566 4.06 -14.21 -43.81
C PHE A 566 4.16 -13.60 -42.43
N GLY A 567 4.54 -12.33 -42.37
CA GLY A 567 4.57 -11.59 -41.14
C GLY A 567 4.79 -10.10 -41.36
N GLY A 568 4.50 -9.33 -40.34
CA GLY A 568 4.68 -7.86 -40.41
C GLY A 568 4.58 -7.19 -39.08
N LYS A 569 5.20 -6.03 -39.00
CA LYS A 569 5.03 -5.06 -37.94
C LYS A 569 4.16 -3.94 -38.43
N GLN A 570 3.12 -3.62 -37.71
CA GLN A 570 2.15 -2.60 -38.09
C GLN A 570 2.01 -1.62 -36.93
N LYS A 571 1.87 -0.34 -37.24
CA LYS A 571 1.61 0.72 -36.30
C LYS A 571 0.44 1.52 -36.82
N HIS A 572 -0.60 1.63 -36.03
CA HIS A 572 -1.81 2.29 -36.43
C HIS A 572 -2.27 3.30 -35.40
N THR A 573 -2.89 4.35 -35.87
CA THR A 573 -3.65 5.30 -35.04
C THR A 573 -5.08 5.35 -35.56
N THR A 574 -6.04 5.20 -34.66
CA THR A 574 -7.45 5.24 -35.00
C THR A 574 -7.96 6.71 -35.02
N ALA A 575 -9.04 6.97 -35.69
CA ALA A 575 -9.72 8.27 -35.68
C ALA A 575 -10.13 8.75 -34.27
N GLY A 576 -10.26 7.80 -33.31
CA GLY A 576 -10.50 8.07 -31.89
C GLY A 576 -9.22 8.28 -31.06
N ASN A 577 -8.09 8.55 -31.71
CA ASN A 577 -6.78 8.83 -31.09
C ASN A 577 -6.19 7.65 -30.25
N ALA A 578 -6.51 6.42 -30.62
CA ALA A 578 -5.86 5.25 -30.04
C ALA A 578 -4.72 4.77 -30.95
N SER A 579 -3.50 4.77 -30.44
CA SER A 579 -2.34 4.24 -31.16
C SER A 579 -1.98 2.87 -30.62
N TYR A 580 -1.66 1.93 -31.52
CA TYR A 580 -1.23 0.58 -31.18
C TYR A 580 -0.23 0.01 -32.16
N ASP A 581 0.61 -0.88 -31.68
CA ASP A 581 1.50 -1.72 -32.47
C ASP A 581 0.89 -3.11 -32.59
N LEU A 582 1.00 -3.74 -33.77
CA LEU A 582 0.54 -5.09 -34.05
C LEU A 582 1.62 -5.88 -34.79
N ASP A 583 2.18 -6.89 -34.13
CA ASP A 583 3.17 -7.80 -34.72
C ASP A 583 2.45 -9.06 -35.19
N VAL A 584 2.32 -9.23 -36.51
CA VAL A 584 1.59 -10.37 -37.11
C VAL A 584 2.54 -11.37 -37.70
N ASN A 585 2.26 -12.65 -37.51
CA ASN A 585 2.90 -13.76 -38.21
C ASN A 585 1.87 -14.86 -38.50
N GLY A 586 2.12 -15.59 -39.58
CA GLY A 586 1.20 -16.61 -40.03
C GLY A 586 1.72 -17.51 -41.16
N VAL A 587 0.93 -18.51 -41.47
CA VAL A 587 1.15 -19.48 -42.50
C VAL A 587 -0.07 -19.57 -43.39
N MET A 588 0.14 -19.71 -44.69
CA MET A 588 -0.95 -19.98 -45.65
C MET A 588 -0.56 -21.17 -46.52
N LEU A 589 -1.50 -22.09 -46.68
CA LEU A 589 -1.35 -23.29 -47.50
C LEU A 589 -2.48 -23.33 -48.50
N GLY A 590 -2.18 -23.61 -49.76
CA GLY A 590 -3.18 -23.68 -50.81
C GLY A 590 -2.84 -24.60 -51.95
N GLY A 591 -3.80 -24.71 -52.82
CA GLY A 591 -3.63 -25.40 -54.11
C GLY A 591 -4.40 -24.68 -55.23
N ASP A 592 -3.81 -24.65 -56.39
CA ASP A 592 -4.36 -24.01 -57.59
C ASP A 592 -4.09 -24.78 -58.85
N THR A 593 -4.78 -24.41 -59.89
CA THR A 593 -4.58 -24.99 -61.22
C THR A 593 -4.73 -23.91 -62.29
N ARG A 594 -3.85 -23.99 -63.29
CA ARG A 594 -3.80 -23.03 -64.40
C ARG A 594 -4.29 -23.65 -65.68
N PHE A 595 -5.29 -23.09 -66.29
CA PHE A 595 -5.89 -23.49 -67.55
C PHE A 595 -5.44 -22.55 -68.66
N MET A 596 -4.86 -23.09 -69.73
CA MET A 596 -4.43 -22.31 -70.92
C MET A 596 -5.61 -22.18 -71.88
N THR A 597 -5.81 -20.98 -72.43
CA THR A 597 -6.79 -20.65 -73.47
C THR A 597 -6.09 -20.03 -74.67
N GLU A 598 -6.75 -19.88 -75.80
CA GLU A 598 -6.17 -19.26 -77.00
C GLU A 598 -5.69 -17.83 -76.77
N ASP A 599 -6.38 -17.08 -75.91
CA ASP A 599 -6.15 -15.66 -75.63
C ASP A 599 -5.44 -15.39 -74.28
N GLY A 600 -5.03 -16.45 -73.55
CA GLY A 600 -4.33 -16.30 -72.28
C GLY A 600 -4.43 -17.52 -71.34
N SER A 601 -4.59 -17.28 -70.04
CA SER A 601 -4.72 -18.33 -69.04
C SER A 601 -5.64 -17.92 -67.92
N TRP A 602 -6.30 -18.90 -67.31
CA TRP A 602 -7.00 -18.79 -66.04
C TRP A 602 -6.23 -19.53 -64.96
N LEU A 603 -6.22 -18.97 -63.71
CA LEU A 603 -5.77 -19.65 -62.49
C LEU A 603 -6.92 -19.67 -61.55
N ALA A 604 -7.28 -20.84 -61.02
CA ALA A 604 -8.30 -20.99 -59.98
C ALA A 604 -7.71 -21.78 -58.82
N GLY A 605 -7.96 -21.33 -57.55
CA GLY A 605 -7.43 -21.97 -56.38
C GLY A 605 -8.19 -21.68 -55.12
N VAL A 606 -7.82 -22.45 -54.10
CA VAL A 606 -8.29 -22.29 -52.71
C VAL A 606 -7.12 -22.35 -51.76
N ALA A 607 -7.26 -21.66 -50.60
CA ALA A 607 -6.23 -21.68 -49.58
C ALA A 607 -6.86 -21.57 -48.16
N MET A 608 -6.09 -21.99 -47.21
CA MET A 608 -6.36 -21.77 -45.80
C MET A 608 -5.19 -21.07 -45.13
N SER A 609 -5.44 -20.15 -44.21
CA SER A 609 -4.42 -19.44 -43.45
C SER A 609 -4.69 -19.46 -41.98
N SER A 610 -3.61 -19.42 -41.20
CA SER A 610 -3.61 -19.19 -39.77
C SER A 610 -2.65 -18.06 -39.48
N ALA A 611 -3.08 -17.08 -38.70
CA ALA A 611 -2.26 -15.94 -38.29
C ALA A 611 -2.48 -15.61 -36.83
N LYS A 612 -1.41 -15.12 -36.18
CA LYS A 612 -1.46 -14.53 -34.86
C LYS A 612 -0.91 -13.11 -34.93
N GLY A 613 -1.62 -12.17 -34.34
CA GLY A 613 -1.21 -10.79 -34.15
C GLY A 613 -1.06 -10.47 -32.67
N ASP A 614 0.13 -10.11 -32.22
CA ASP A 614 0.39 -9.62 -30.87
C ASP A 614 0.23 -8.11 -30.86
N MET A 615 -0.74 -7.61 -30.10
CA MET A 615 -1.12 -6.20 -29.99
C MET A 615 -0.53 -5.56 -28.73
N THR A 616 0.02 -4.36 -28.88
CA THR A 616 0.49 -3.56 -27.75
C THR A 616 -0.03 -2.13 -27.87
N THR A 617 -0.65 -1.63 -26.82
CA THR A 617 -1.11 -0.23 -26.71
C THR A 617 -0.68 0.34 -25.37
N MET A 618 -0.07 1.50 -25.33
CA MET A 618 0.38 2.18 -24.11
C MET A 618 0.96 1.21 -23.07
N GLN A 619 0.15 0.77 -22.10
CA GLN A 619 0.53 -0.18 -21.04
C GLN A 619 -0.18 -1.52 -21.14
N SER A 620 -1.04 -1.70 -22.12
CA SER A 620 -1.90 -2.88 -22.30
C SER A 620 -1.39 -3.77 -23.42
N LYS A 621 -1.75 -5.05 -23.38
CA LYS A 621 -1.40 -6.05 -24.38
C LYS A 621 -2.60 -6.88 -24.75
N GLY A 622 -2.62 -7.37 -25.99
CA GLY A 622 -3.65 -8.28 -26.46
C GLY A 622 -3.16 -9.13 -27.62
N ASP A 623 -3.97 -10.07 -28.00
CA ASP A 623 -3.74 -11.03 -29.11
C ASP A 623 -4.97 -11.10 -30.00
N THR A 624 -4.71 -11.24 -31.31
CA THR A 624 -5.72 -11.62 -32.31
C THR A 624 -5.26 -12.90 -33.02
N GLU A 625 -6.02 -13.97 -32.94
CA GLU A 625 -5.78 -15.21 -33.68
C GLU A 625 -6.81 -15.35 -34.79
N GLY A 626 -6.38 -15.49 -36.03
CA GLY A 626 -7.27 -15.56 -37.17
C GLY A 626 -7.07 -16.82 -38.01
N TYR A 627 -8.15 -17.51 -38.34
CA TYR A 627 -8.20 -18.61 -39.28
C TYR A 627 -9.06 -18.21 -40.46
N SER A 628 -8.52 -18.29 -41.68
CA SER A 628 -9.28 -17.87 -42.86
C SER A 628 -9.22 -18.90 -43.98
N PHE A 629 -10.35 -19.01 -44.70
CA PHE A 629 -10.45 -19.74 -45.96
C PHE A 629 -10.54 -18.74 -47.10
N HIS A 630 -9.83 -19.06 -48.18
CA HIS A 630 -9.73 -18.22 -49.40
C HIS A 630 -10.05 -18.97 -50.65
N ALA A 631 -10.81 -18.31 -51.54
CA ALA A 631 -11.01 -18.77 -52.92
C ALA A 631 -10.56 -17.66 -53.88
N TYR A 632 -9.86 -17.99 -54.92
CA TYR A 632 -9.28 -16.98 -55.84
C TYR A 632 -9.31 -17.42 -57.29
N LEU A 633 -9.40 -16.41 -58.15
CA LEU A 633 -9.42 -16.59 -59.58
C LEU A 633 -8.55 -15.47 -60.23
N SER A 634 -7.68 -15.86 -61.13
CA SER A 634 -6.89 -14.91 -61.93
C SER A 634 -7.09 -15.14 -63.41
N ARG A 635 -7.21 -14.07 -64.18
CA ARG A 635 -7.20 -14.07 -65.64
C ARG A 635 -5.97 -13.32 -66.15
N GLN A 636 -5.16 -13.95 -66.99
CA GLN A 636 -4.05 -13.30 -67.64
C GLN A 636 -4.20 -13.43 -69.16
N TYR A 637 -4.16 -12.33 -69.88
CA TYR A 637 -4.29 -12.29 -71.34
C TYR A 637 -2.91 -12.26 -71.99
N ASN A 638 -2.84 -12.78 -73.23
CA ASN A 638 -1.58 -12.79 -74.03
C ASN A 638 -1.04 -11.39 -74.35
N ASN A 639 -1.93 -10.39 -74.30
CA ASN A 639 -1.51 -8.98 -74.55
C ASN A 639 -0.93 -8.32 -73.26
N GLY A 640 -0.81 -9.04 -72.18
CA GLY A 640 -0.24 -8.56 -70.93
C GLY A 640 -1.27 -8.04 -69.88
N ILE A 641 -2.51 -7.87 -70.23
CA ILE A 641 -3.58 -7.50 -69.27
C ILE A 641 -3.81 -8.63 -68.32
N PHE A 642 -4.05 -8.32 -67.03
CA PHE A 642 -4.46 -9.32 -66.03
C PHE A 642 -5.55 -8.78 -65.07
N ILE A 643 -6.33 -9.71 -64.53
CA ILE A 643 -7.31 -9.45 -63.49
C ILE A 643 -7.23 -10.59 -62.48
N ASP A 644 -7.03 -10.24 -61.20
CA ASP A 644 -7.03 -11.16 -60.07
C ASP A 644 -8.24 -10.82 -59.20
N THR A 645 -8.89 -11.85 -58.69
CA THR A 645 -9.98 -11.73 -57.71
C THR A 645 -9.78 -12.72 -56.58
N ALA A 646 -10.19 -12.37 -55.41
CA ALA A 646 -10.21 -13.27 -54.26
C ALA A 646 -11.41 -12.97 -53.36
N ALA A 647 -11.90 -14.01 -52.72
CA ALA A 647 -12.82 -13.90 -51.59
C ALA A 647 -12.21 -14.63 -50.40
N GLN A 648 -12.45 -14.07 -49.20
CA GLN A 648 -12.01 -14.70 -47.96
C GLN A 648 -13.15 -14.70 -46.92
N PHE A 649 -13.15 -15.75 -46.11
CA PHE A 649 -13.97 -15.85 -44.90
C PHE A 649 -13.03 -16.19 -43.75
N GLY A 650 -13.11 -15.42 -42.67
CA GLY A 650 -12.22 -15.57 -41.52
C GLY A 650 -12.99 -15.62 -40.21
N HIS A 651 -12.43 -16.34 -39.24
CA HIS A 651 -12.84 -16.35 -37.84
C HIS A 651 -11.69 -15.83 -37.00
N TYR A 652 -11.93 -14.83 -36.14
CA TYR A 652 -10.91 -14.15 -35.36
C TYR A 652 -11.26 -14.17 -33.88
N SER A 653 -10.35 -14.72 -33.05
CA SER A 653 -10.44 -14.71 -31.59
C SER A 653 -9.54 -13.61 -31.05
N ASN A 654 -10.08 -12.76 -30.19
CA ASN A 654 -9.39 -11.60 -29.66
C ASN A 654 -9.37 -11.63 -28.14
N THR A 655 -8.21 -11.38 -27.54
CA THR A 655 -8.07 -11.26 -26.09
C THR A 655 -7.18 -10.06 -25.77
N ALA A 656 -7.43 -9.39 -24.64
CA ALA A 656 -6.56 -8.32 -24.15
C ALA A 656 -6.60 -8.20 -22.62
N ASP A 657 -5.47 -7.76 -22.07
CA ASP A 657 -5.35 -7.30 -20.71
C ASP A 657 -5.35 -5.76 -20.72
N VAL A 658 -6.49 -5.16 -20.36
CA VAL A 658 -6.68 -3.72 -20.23
C VAL A 658 -6.10 -3.25 -18.91
N ARG A 659 -4.98 -2.56 -18.93
CA ARG A 659 -4.35 -2.01 -17.73
C ARG A 659 -4.77 -0.55 -17.57
N LEU A 660 -5.59 -0.28 -16.55
CA LEU A 660 -6.03 1.07 -16.23
C LEU A 660 -4.89 1.93 -15.67
N MET A 661 -4.97 3.25 -15.90
CA MET A 661 -3.96 4.22 -15.47
C MET A 661 -3.82 4.24 -13.94
N ASN A 662 -2.68 4.71 -13.47
CA ASN A 662 -2.41 5.02 -12.06
C ASN A 662 -2.78 3.88 -11.07
N GLY A 663 -2.66 2.63 -11.51
CA GLY A 663 -2.96 1.48 -10.66
C GLY A 663 -4.44 1.13 -10.53
N GLY A 664 -5.29 1.56 -11.46
CA GLY A 664 -6.71 1.22 -11.52
C GLY A 664 -7.01 -0.28 -11.72
N GLY A 665 -5.96 -1.09 -11.91
CA GLY A 665 -6.07 -2.53 -12.05
C GLY A 665 -5.90 -3.02 -13.48
N THR A 666 -6.09 -4.33 -13.68
CA THR A 666 -6.08 -4.97 -15.00
C THR A 666 -7.40 -5.71 -15.20
N ILE A 667 -8.03 -5.45 -16.33
CA ILE A 667 -9.32 -6.03 -16.72
C ILE A 667 -9.08 -6.89 -17.96
N LYS A 668 -9.69 -8.05 -18.04
CA LYS A 668 -9.63 -8.90 -19.23
C LYS A 668 -10.78 -8.57 -20.19
N ALA A 669 -10.45 -8.54 -21.48
CA ALA A 669 -11.39 -8.44 -22.58
C ALA A 669 -11.21 -9.64 -23.51
N ASP A 670 -12.29 -10.25 -23.96
CA ASP A 670 -12.25 -11.30 -24.96
C ASP A 670 -13.53 -11.29 -25.79
N PHE A 671 -13.38 -11.54 -27.09
CA PHE A 671 -14.50 -11.78 -28.01
C PHE A 671 -14.05 -12.49 -29.28
N ASN A 672 -15.00 -13.06 -30.00
CA ASN A 672 -14.80 -13.62 -31.33
C ASN A 672 -15.60 -12.85 -32.36
N THR A 673 -15.06 -12.70 -33.57
CA THR A 673 -15.78 -12.11 -34.70
C THR A 673 -15.51 -12.89 -35.99
N ASN A 674 -16.45 -12.88 -36.91
CA ASN A 674 -16.31 -13.45 -38.24
C ASN A 674 -16.14 -12.30 -39.25
N GLY A 675 -15.42 -12.58 -40.32
CA GLY A 675 -15.20 -11.61 -41.37
C GLY A 675 -15.38 -12.18 -42.78
N PHE A 676 -15.87 -11.32 -43.66
CA PHE A 676 -15.95 -11.62 -45.08
C PHE A 676 -15.22 -10.53 -45.85
N GLY A 677 -14.29 -10.93 -46.74
CA GLY A 677 -13.53 -10.00 -47.58
C GLY A 677 -13.51 -10.41 -49.05
N ALA A 678 -13.38 -9.41 -49.89
CA ALA A 678 -13.19 -9.60 -51.33
C ALA A 678 -12.08 -8.63 -51.84
N MET A 679 -11.35 -9.08 -52.84
CA MET A 679 -10.29 -8.30 -53.50
C MET A 679 -10.42 -8.41 -55.02
N VAL A 680 -10.22 -7.30 -55.69
CA VAL A 680 -9.97 -7.26 -57.14
C VAL A 680 -8.70 -6.45 -57.43
N LYS A 681 -7.83 -7.00 -58.30
CA LYS A 681 -6.62 -6.37 -58.76
C LYS A 681 -6.52 -6.49 -60.27
N GLY A 682 -6.36 -5.37 -60.97
CA GLY A 682 -6.19 -5.35 -62.44
C GLY A 682 -4.91 -4.60 -62.82
N GLY A 683 -4.29 -4.99 -63.89
CA GLY A 683 -3.08 -4.36 -64.35
C GLY A 683 -2.62 -4.83 -65.73
N TYR A 684 -1.44 -4.40 -66.09
CA TYR A 684 -0.82 -4.69 -67.35
C TYR A 684 0.66 -5.03 -67.16
N THR A 685 1.13 -6.14 -67.77
CA THR A 685 2.53 -6.55 -67.76
C THR A 685 3.16 -6.25 -69.09
N TRP A 686 3.99 -5.22 -69.16
CA TRP A 686 4.84 -4.91 -70.29
C TRP A 686 6.23 -5.58 -70.17
N LYS A 687 6.72 -6.14 -71.26
CA LYS A 687 8.05 -6.75 -71.33
C LYS A 687 8.81 -6.20 -72.58
N ASP A 688 10.10 -5.87 -72.43
CA ASP A 688 10.93 -5.36 -73.51
C ASP A 688 11.52 -6.44 -74.40
N GLY A 689 11.35 -7.71 -74.06
CA GLY A 689 11.98 -8.85 -74.75
C GLY A 689 13.42 -9.14 -74.32
N ASN A 690 14.11 -8.24 -73.61
CA ASN A 690 15.46 -8.40 -73.07
C ASN A 690 15.51 -8.74 -71.58
N GLY A 691 14.32 -8.94 -70.95
CA GLY A 691 14.20 -9.29 -69.54
C GLY A 691 13.59 -8.22 -68.66
N LEU A 692 13.57 -6.96 -69.05
CA LEU A 692 12.89 -5.92 -68.30
C LEU A 692 11.36 -6.11 -68.35
N PHE A 693 10.72 -6.06 -67.22
CA PHE A 693 9.26 -5.98 -67.17
C PHE A 693 8.80 -4.80 -66.30
N ILE A 694 7.67 -4.19 -66.65
CA ILE A 694 6.99 -3.14 -65.90
C ILE A 694 5.52 -3.55 -65.76
N GLN A 695 5.02 -3.50 -64.55
CA GLN A 695 3.68 -3.97 -64.22
C GLN A 695 2.89 -2.93 -63.39
N PRO A 696 2.29 -1.94 -64.05
CA PRO A 696 1.32 -1.06 -63.36
C PRO A 696 0.07 -1.83 -62.99
N TYR A 697 -0.51 -1.51 -61.82
CA TYR A 697 -1.71 -2.17 -61.33
C TYR A 697 -2.55 -1.24 -60.44
N ALA A 698 -3.82 -1.55 -60.30
CA ALA A 698 -4.71 -1.03 -59.26
C ALA A 698 -5.37 -2.20 -58.55
N LYS A 699 -5.52 -2.09 -57.23
CA LYS A 699 -6.14 -3.09 -56.35
C LYS A 699 -7.18 -2.41 -55.46
N LEU A 700 -8.31 -3.05 -55.27
CA LEU A 700 -9.33 -2.68 -54.30
C LEU A 700 -9.67 -3.91 -53.43
N SER A 701 -9.52 -3.76 -52.14
CA SER A 701 -9.90 -4.77 -51.14
C SER A 701 -11.02 -4.21 -50.29
N ALA A 702 -12.06 -5.00 -50.06
CA ALA A 702 -13.15 -4.69 -49.13
C ALA A 702 -13.29 -5.81 -48.11
N LEU A 703 -13.45 -5.44 -46.84
CA LEU A 703 -13.63 -6.36 -45.72
C LEU A 703 -14.71 -5.85 -44.81
N THR A 704 -15.53 -6.74 -44.29
CA THR A 704 -16.45 -6.47 -43.19
C THR A 704 -16.27 -7.53 -42.11
N LEU A 705 -16.18 -7.11 -40.85
CA LEU A 705 -16.24 -7.97 -39.66
C LEU A 705 -17.60 -7.79 -38.99
N GLU A 706 -18.12 -8.86 -38.42
CA GLU A 706 -19.36 -8.82 -37.63
C GLU A 706 -19.16 -7.96 -36.36
N GLY A 707 -20.22 -7.19 -36.02
CA GLY A 707 -20.27 -6.45 -34.76
C GLY A 707 -20.33 -7.41 -33.57
N VAL A 708 -19.81 -6.97 -32.43
CA VAL A 708 -19.72 -7.80 -31.24
C VAL A 708 -20.13 -7.06 -29.99
N ASP A 709 -20.71 -7.80 -29.03
CA ASP A 709 -21.03 -7.36 -27.68
C ASP A 709 -20.20 -8.16 -26.69
N TYR A 710 -19.56 -7.48 -25.75
CA TYR A 710 -18.84 -8.11 -24.63
C TYR A 710 -18.80 -7.17 -23.42
N GLN A 711 -18.21 -7.60 -22.32
CA GLN A 711 -18.14 -6.79 -21.09
C GLN A 711 -16.70 -6.59 -20.62
N LEU A 712 -16.43 -5.38 -20.13
CA LEU A 712 -15.25 -5.04 -19.36
C LEU A 712 -15.66 -4.81 -17.91
N ASN A 713 -15.34 -5.75 -17.01
CA ASN A 713 -15.65 -5.64 -15.58
C ASN A 713 -17.11 -5.20 -15.29
N GLY A 714 -18.04 -5.73 -16.06
CA GLY A 714 -19.49 -5.44 -15.92
C GLY A 714 -19.98 -4.20 -16.66
N VAL A 715 -19.10 -3.46 -17.35
CA VAL A 715 -19.48 -2.37 -18.27
C VAL A 715 -19.62 -2.94 -19.69
N ASP A 716 -20.75 -2.68 -20.34
CA ASP A 716 -21.02 -3.18 -21.68
C ASP A 716 -20.16 -2.48 -22.72
N VAL A 717 -19.53 -3.27 -23.58
CA VAL A 717 -18.84 -2.81 -24.79
C VAL A 717 -19.58 -3.31 -26.01
N HIS A 718 -19.91 -2.42 -26.91
CA HIS A 718 -20.52 -2.73 -28.20
C HIS A 718 -19.63 -2.22 -29.34
N SER A 719 -19.15 -3.11 -30.21
CA SER A 719 -18.49 -2.75 -31.45
C SER A 719 -19.45 -2.93 -32.61
N ASP A 720 -19.69 -1.87 -33.37
CA ASP A 720 -20.41 -1.95 -34.65
C ASP A 720 -19.61 -2.86 -35.61
N SER A 721 -20.24 -3.32 -36.71
CA SER A 721 -19.54 -4.04 -37.78
C SER A 721 -18.36 -3.21 -38.26
N TYR A 722 -17.15 -3.80 -38.28
CA TYR A 722 -15.95 -3.10 -38.74
C TYR A 722 -15.78 -3.27 -40.25
N ASN A 723 -15.72 -2.17 -40.96
CA ASN A 723 -15.56 -2.14 -42.41
C ASN A 723 -14.19 -1.57 -42.81
N SER A 724 -13.55 -2.13 -43.82
CA SER A 724 -12.32 -1.62 -44.43
C SER A 724 -12.45 -1.68 -45.96
N VAL A 725 -12.13 -0.57 -46.62
CA VAL A 725 -12.06 -0.47 -48.07
C VAL A 725 -10.73 0.15 -48.45
N LEU A 726 -9.78 -0.72 -48.78
CA LEU A 726 -8.40 -0.33 -49.09
C LEU A 726 -8.17 -0.31 -50.60
N GLY A 727 -7.89 0.87 -51.13
CA GLY A 727 -7.44 1.07 -52.50
C GLY A 727 -5.93 1.17 -52.59
N GLU A 728 -5.35 0.57 -53.64
CA GLU A 728 -3.91 0.63 -53.91
C GLU A 728 -3.67 0.81 -55.39
N ALA A 729 -2.81 1.74 -55.78
CA ALA A 729 -2.32 1.90 -57.13
C ALA A 729 -0.80 1.92 -57.13
N GLY A 730 -0.23 1.06 -57.94
CA GLY A 730 1.22 0.86 -57.90
C GLY A 730 1.83 0.38 -59.20
N THR A 731 3.13 0.20 -59.16
CA THR A 731 3.89 -0.40 -60.28
C THR A 731 5.02 -1.27 -59.75
N ARG A 732 5.24 -2.38 -60.42
CA ARG A 732 6.43 -3.22 -60.24
C ARG A 732 7.33 -3.07 -61.39
N VAL A 733 8.63 -2.98 -61.13
CA VAL A 733 9.71 -2.95 -62.16
C VAL A 733 10.71 -4.00 -61.77
N GLY A 734 10.97 -4.92 -62.68
CA GLY A 734 11.90 -6.01 -62.44
C GLY A 734 12.60 -6.50 -63.70
N TYR A 735 13.43 -7.50 -63.53
CA TYR A 735 14.23 -8.04 -64.59
C TYR A 735 14.33 -9.55 -64.51
N ASP A 736 14.25 -10.24 -65.69
CA ASP A 736 14.33 -11.69 -65.79
C ASP A 736 15.82 -12.12 -66.01
N PHE A 737 16.37 -12.85 -65.07
CA PHE A 737 17.73 -13.39 -65.12
C PHE A 737 17.70 -14.91 -65.28
N ALA A 738 18.45 -15.45 -66.26
CA ALA A 738 18.74 -16.88 -66.29
C ALA A 738 19.99 -17.19 -65.46
N VAL A 739 19.83 -18.09 -64.47
CA VAL A 739 20.92 -18.52 -63.58
C VAL A 739 21.00 -20.03 -63.61
N GLY A 740 21.87 -20.56 -64.55
CA GLY A 740 21.94 -22.01 -64.84
C GLY A 740 20.63 -22.51 -65.43
N ASN A 741 19.96 -23.44 -64.76
CA ASN A 741 18.63 -23.98 -65.16
C ASN A 741 17.45 -23.23 -64.48
N ALA A 742 17.71 -22.24 -63.65
CA ALA A 742 16.70 -21.47 -62.95
C ALA A 742 16.48 -20.09 -63.61
N THR A 743 15.26 -19.58 -63.53
CA THR A 743 14.94 -18.19 -63.88
C THR A 743 14.64 -17.43 -62.59
N VAL A 744 15.32 -16.29 -62.40
CA VAL A 744 15.17 -15.45 -61.20
C VAL A 744 14.72 -14.07 -61.62
N LYS A 745 13.63 -13.56 -61.04
CA LYS A 745 12.98 -12.29 -61.36
C LYS A 745 12.90 -11.37 -60.13
N PRO A 746 14.01 -10.66 -59.82
CA PRO A 746 13.94 -9.61 -58.81
C PRO A 746 13.11 -8.43 -59.33
N TYR A 747 12.40 -7.76 -58.39
CA TYR A 747 11.58 -6.59 -58.70
C TYR A 747 11.56 -5.60 -57.55
N LEU A 748 11.26 -4.34 -57.84
CA LEU A 748 10.89 -3.30 -56.92
C LEU A 748 9.42 -2.99 -57.11
N ASN A 749 8.73 -2.68 -56.01
CA ASN A 749 7.33 -2.29 -55.97
C ASN A 749 7.20 -0.88 -55.37
N LEU A 750 6.44 -0.03 -56.01
CA LEU A 750 6.08 1.31 -55.53
C LEU A 750 4.56 1.44 -55.63
N ALA A 751 3.91 1.82 -54.53
CA ALA A 751 2.44 1.99 -54.53
C ALA A 751 1.99 3.14 -53.60
N ALA A 752 0.87 3.75 -53.94
CA ALA A 752 0.09 4.61 -53.11
C ALA A 752 -1.15 3.83 -52.68
N LEU A 753 -1.47 3.94 -51.39
CA LEU A 753 -2.62 3.30 -50.74
C LEU A 753 -3.51 4.36 -50.13
N ASN A 754 -4.81 4.06 -50.05
CA ASN A 754 -5.75 4.82 -49.21
C ASN A 754 -6.79 3.90 -48.63
N GLU A 755 -6.99 4.01 -47.31
CA GLU A 755 -8.14 3.41 -46.63
C GLU A 755 -9.28 4.43 -46.63
N PHE A 756 -10.42 4.03 -47.16
CA PHE A 756 -11.58 4.89 -47.41
C PHE A 756 -12.68 4.74 -46.37
N SER A 757 -12.56 3.75 -45.46
CA SER A 757 -13.63 3.46 -44.50
C SER A 757 -13.49 4.34 -43.27
N ASP A 758 -14.59 4.95 -42.90
CA ASP A 758 -14.78 5.75 -41.68
C ASP A 758 -16.07 5.33 -40.97
N GLY A 759 -16.21 5.63 -39.68
CA GLY A 759 -17.44 5.43 -38.93
C GLY A 759 -17.55 4.05 -38.24
N ASN A 760 -16.45 3.28 -38.13
CA ASN A 760 -16.39 2.06 -37.32
C ASN A 760 -16.42 2.43 -35.82
N LYS A 761 -17.63 2.39 -35.23
CA LYS A 761 -17.83 2.86 -33.85
C LYS A 761 -17.69 1.73 -32.84
N VAL A 762 -17.07 2.09 -31.71
CA VAL A 762 -17.04 1.27 -30.50
C VAL A 762 -17.65 2.10 -29.36
N ARG A 763 -18.50 1.47 -28.55
CA ARG A 763 -19.15 2.08 -27.38
C ARG A 763 -18.68 1.41 -26.10
N LEU A 764 -18.49 2.20 -25.06
CA LEU A 764 -18.28 1.74 -23.70
C LEU A 764 -19.34 2.42 -22.83
N GLY A 765 -20.30 1.65 -22.33
CA GLY A 765 -21.49 2.22 -21.72
C GLY A 765 -22.21 3.15 -22.69
N ASP A 766 -22.41 4.40 -22.26
CA ASP A 766 -23.11 5.44 -23.05
C ASP A 766 -22.19 6.25 -23.98
N GLU A 767 -20.88 6.12 -23.87
CA GLU A 767 -19.91 6.84 -24.71
C GLU A 767 -19.54 6.05 -25.97
N SER A 768 -19.30 6.73 -27.09
CA SER A 768 -18.84 6.11 -28.34
C SER A 768 -17.63 6.83 -28.93
N VAL A 769 -16.78 6.07 -29.62
CA VAL A 769 -15.59 6.55 -30.30
C VAL A 769 -15.43 5.86 -31.65
N ASN A 770 -14.80 6.54 -32.62
CA ASN A 770 -14.52 6.00 -33.95
C ASN A 770 -13.19 5.22 -33.91
N ALA A 771 -13.25 3.90 -34.18
CA ALA A 771 -12.09 3.01 -34.22
C ALA A 771 -11.54 2.81 -35.65
N SER A 772 -12.00 3.58 -36.63
CA SER A 772 -11.50 3.48 -38.01
C SER A 772 -10.03 3.83 -38.08
N ILE A 773 -9.35 3.16 -39.00
CA ILE A 773 -8.00 3.52 -39.47
C ILE A 773 -8.18 3.97 -40.91
N ASP A 774 -8.15 5.27 -41.14
CA ASP A 774 -8.32 5.85 -42.46
C ASP A 774 -7.11 6.66 -42.91
N GLY A 775 -7.04 6.99 -44.20
CA GLY A 775 -5.99 7.86 -44.73
C GLY A 775 -5.09 7.23 -45.78
N ALA A 776 -4.19 8.06 -46.26
CA ALA A 776 -3.27 7.75 -47.35
C ALA A 776 -1.90 7.26 -46.84
N ALA A 777 -1.31 6.34 -47.56
CA ALA A 777 0.03 5.84 -47.29
C ALA A 777 0.80 5.54 -48.59
N PHE A 778 2.12 5.47 -48.51
CA PHE A 778 2.98 5.03 -49.58
C PHE A 778 3.69 3.74 -49.20
N ARG A 779 3.79 2.79 -50.14
CA ARG A 779 4.47 1.51 -50.00
C ARG A 779 5.69 1.45 -50.94
N VAL A 780 6.80 1.03 -50.40
CA VAL A 780 8.03 0.69 -51.17
C VAL A 780 8.42 -0.72 -50.81
N GLY A 781 8.63 -1.56 -51.79
CA GLY A 781 8.99 -2.95 -51.57
C GLY A 781 9.99 -3.49 -52.56
N ALA A 782 10.57 -4.61 -52.19
CA ALA A 782 11.43 -5.42 -53.09
C ALA A 782 11.02 -6.88 -52.94
N GLY A 783 11.13 -7.62 -54.06
CA GLY A 783 10.82 -9.02 -54.04
C GLY A 783 11.57 -9.79 -55.12
N VAL A 784 11.43 -11.10 -55.08
CA VAL A 784 12.04 -12.03 -56.04
C VAL A 784 11.11 -13.19 -56.30
N GLN A 785 10.92 -13.55 -57.54
CA GLN A 785 10.33 -14.81 -57.98
C GLN A 785 11.44 -15.65 -58.61
N ALA A 786 11.49 -16.95 -58.27
CA ALA A 786 12.49 -17.88 -58.85
C ALA A 786 11.79 -19.16 -59.29
N ASP A 787 11.94 -19.52 -60.55
CA ASP A 787 11.65 -20.86 -61.11
C ASP A 787 12.92 -21.70 -60.95
N ILE A 788 13.01 -22.49 -59.86
CA ILE A 788 14.22 -23.24 -59.48
C ILE A 788 14.37 -24.47 -60.37
N THR A 789 13.26 -25.15 -60.62
CA THR A 789 13.18 -26.28 -61.58
C THR A 789 11.87 -26.14 -62.37
N LYS A 790 11.67 -27.09 -63.31
CA LYS A 790 10.42 -27.16 -64.09
C LYS A 790 9.16 -27.37 -63.21
N ASN A 791 9.36 -27.90 -62.02
CA ASN A 791 8.25 -28.28 -61.08
C ASN A 791 8.34 -27.59 -59.73
N MET A 792 9.32 -26.72 -59.51
CA MET A 792 9.49 -26.09 -58.19
C MET A 792 9.81 -24.60 -58.33
N GLY A 793 9.10 -23.76 -57.65
CA GLY A 793 9.35 -22.33 -57.56
C GLY A 793 9.42 -21.87 -56.11
N ALA A 794 10.05 -20.70 -55.94
CA ALA A 794 10.07 -19.96 -54.68
C ALA A 794 9.90 -18.47 -54.92
N TYR A 795 9.35 -17.76 -53.94
CA TYR A 795 9.20 -16.30 -53.98
C TYR A 795 9.33 -15.69 -52.61
N ALA A 796 9.77 -14.44 -52.59
CA ALA A 796 9.86 -13.65 -51.37
C ALA A 796 9.61 -12.17 -51.68
N SER A 797 9.00 -11.45 -50.75
CA SER A 797 8.90 -9.98 -50.80
C SER A 797 9.06 -9.38 -49.41
N LEU A 798 9.56 -8.14 -49.41
CA LEU A 798 9.61 -7.28 -48.23
C LEU A 798 9.08 -5.91 -48.62
N ASP A 799 8.16 -5.38 -47.87
CA ASP A 799 7.52 -4.09 -48.10
C ASP A 799 7.61 -3.21 -46.84
N TYR A 800 7.77 -1.91 -47.04
CA TYR A 800 7.67 -0.82 -46.07
C TYR A 800 6.54 0.10 -46.49
N THR A 801 5.62 0.40 -45.59
CA THR A 801 4.51 1.31 -45.82
C THR A 801 4.56 2.43 -44.80
N LYS A 802 4.37 3.69 -45.25
CA LYS A 802 4.33 4.88 -44.40
C LYS A 802 3.20 5.82 -44.81
N GLY A 803 2.36 6.16 -43.89
CA GLY A 803 1.32 7.17 -43.90
C GLY A 803 1.23 7.88 -42.56
N ASP A 804 0.21 8.67 -42.35
CA ASP A 804 -0.03 9.38 -41.09
C ASP A 804 -0.58 8.41 -40.01
N ASP A 805 -1.63 7.66 -40.35
CA ASP A 805 -2.31 6.72 -39.44
C ASP A 805 -2.01 5.24 -39.73
N ILE A 806 -1.34 4.98 -40.86
CA ILE A 806 -0.97 3.65 -41.32
C ILE A 806 0.57 3.59 -41.50
N GLU A 807 1.24 2.82 -40.67
CA GLU A 807 2.66 2.53 -40.84
C GLU A 807 2.92 1.04 -40.68
N ASN A 808 3.50 0.40 -41.73
CA ASN A 808 3.97 -0.96 -41.69
C ASN A 808 5.49 -0.96 -41.90
N PRO A 809 6.29 -0.86 -40.81
CA PRO A 809 7.74 -0.78 -40.90
C PRO A 809 8.40 -1.99 -41.55
N LEU A 810 7.74 -3.12 -41.51
CA LEU A 810 8.17 -4.36 -42.13
C LEU A 810 6.97 -5.26 -42.39
N GLN A 811 6.80 -5.64 -43.65
CA GLN A 811 5.86 -6.68 -44.05
C GLN A 811 6.60 -7.63 -45.02
N GLY A 812 6.51 -8.93 -44.78
CA GLY A 812 7.21 -9.89 -45.59
C GLY A 812 6.45 -11.17 -45.87
N VAL A 813 6.72 -11.75 -47.02
CA VAL A 813 6.18 -13.05 -47.44
C VAL A 813 7.33 -13.88 -48.01
N VAL A 814 7.37 -15.16 -47.67
CA VAL A 814 8.24 -16.17 -48.28
C VAL A 814 7.41 -17.39 -48.61
N GLY A 815 7.45 -17.83 -49.87
CA GLY A 815 6.66 -18.97 -50.33
C GLY A 815 7.44 -19.93 -51.22
N ILE A 816 7.00 -21.18 -51.23
CA ILE A 816 7.46 -22.22 -52.14
C ILE A 816 6.25 -22.90 -52.77
N ASN A 817 6.40 -23.35 -53.98
CA ASN A 817 5.38 -24.07 -54.70
C ASN A 817 5.95 -25.27 -55.43
N VAL A 818 5.15 -26.33 -55.54
CA VAL A 818 5.42 -27.52 -56.34
C VAL A 818 4.32 -27.68 -57.36
N THR A 819 4.66 -27.68 -58.62
CA THR A 819 3.74 -27.79 -59.75
C THR A 819 3.85 -29.16 -60.39
N TRP A 820 2.80 -29.63 -60.99
CA TRP A 820 2.73 -30.93 -61.69
C TRP A 820 2.19 -30.86 -63.12
#